data_6df13e003e024473a1c6ac2dd7611608
#
_entry.id   6df13e003e024473a1c6ac2dd7611608
#
_cell.length_a   1.000
_cell.length_b   1.000
_cell.length_c   1.000
_cell.angle_alpha   90.00
_cell.angle_beta   90.00
_cell.angle_gamma   90.00
#
_symmetry.space_group_name_H-M   'P 1'
#
loop_
_entity.id
_entity.type
_entity.pdbx_description
1 polymer ?
#
loop_
_entity_poly.entity_id
_entity_poly.type
_entity_poly.pdbx_seq_one_letter_code
_entity_poly.pdbx_strand_id
1 'polypeptide(L)'
;MANVDSIAVAPTSTDPAPGSDQAPQPSTGPARAPAARFRALVAATPALLTDGAVVAFALWTVLYHAAFLGDLRPSVTFRIWLVACVLLAVVALLRARRRSAGTLNASEPASADPAPAPPAVDRRLLIGVLAAAVVAAITAGVAGTDVDISWWIPAVAGLLAAVGGILLLRKVWLSGPTSASVVPAPTAAQSAYALVVSVLVGISSFFLARNTPDDVYYVGKSVWIAERDIVPLNDFLFSENVLPAMGSQPPIPSIEVFDGALANVIGIHAASTTWYLVLPIMAVLAVLALWRLTHRWAPRRPVLAFSVAVAYLYLVVGGDAALGTFHLPRLYEGKGMFVSAVIPLMWLYLTEWFDNRSRRSLLLIVALSITAIGLTTTAAIILPMLVGAAGFAMLLVGRWKAALVAGVAALAYPIGSVVVSRLVLGGMSASGADDAFFDAAYTYRRTLMVGVVGVIGGLALWCGPLLARRRTPALITAGATLALSVLFVPGVLEAMSALSGISVVLWRVPWLLALPTLIGLLCTVRVPVASRAMSRAASGGIAVLLVASFALFATPMWSPTSWVDVHDRPTWKLPQQRQSIAFWIKGLDRPPGLLLAPKTIMRTSLIVTSEVRVVLPRDFYLVEYDLNSQFAKDRLLLAAFADGGDTTPSPSELAPALDRLDVGTICVYNGNQYARDMAPQLGYQEFAERRAPGAMTCFRRVG
;
A
#
# COMPACT_ATOMS: atom_id res chain seq x y z
N MET A 1 -35.21 -67.20 21.12
CA MET A 1 -36.25 -67.54 22.08
C MET A 1 -37.03 -66.27 22.38
N ALA A 2 -38.17 -66.29 21.83
CA ALA A 2 -39.51 -65.97 22.36
C ALA A 2 -39.74 -64.49 22.61
N ASN A 3 -40.48 -63.76 21.73
CA ASN A 3 -41.98 -63.76 21.52
C ASN A 3 -42.69 -63.28 22.75
N VAL A 4 -43.54 -62.26 22.62
CA VAL A 4 -44.97 -62.17 22.44
C VAL A 4 -45.49 -60.81 22.98
N ASP A 5 -46.17 -60.09 22.31
CA ASP A 5 -47.56 -59.71 21.87
C ASP A 5 -48.03 -58.33 22.36
N SER A 6 -48.46 -57.61 21.37
CA SER A 6 -49.68 -56.82 21.17
C SER A 6 -50.64 -56.65 22.34
N ILE A 7 -51.10 -55.42 22.56
CA ILE A 7 -52.57 -55.13 22.64
C ILE A 7 -52.81 -53.65 22.24
N ALA A 8 -53.65 -53.48 21.22
CA ALA A 8 -54.24 -52.23 20.80
C ALA A 8 -55.48 -51.89 21.65
N VAL A 9 -55.64 -50.62 22.00
CA VAL A 9 -56.96 -50.05 22.35
C VAL A 9 -57.09 -48.62 21.84
N ALA A 10 -57.98 -48.36 20.94
CA ALA A 10 -58.51 -47.05 20.56
C ALA A 10 -59.94 -46.94 21.06
N PRO A 11 -60.70 -45.85 20.86
CA PRO A 11 -60.48 -44.43 21.22
C PRO A 11 -61.63 -43.92 22.08
N THR A 12 -61.51 -42.78 22.74
CA THR A 12 -62.65 -42.02 23.20
C THR A 12 -62.45 -40.53 22.92
N SER A 13 -63.42 -40.04 22.18
CA SER A 13 -63.73 -38.64 21.92
C SER A 13 -64.07 -37.87 23.20
N THR A 14 -63.46 -36.67 23.36
CA THR A 14 -64.07 -35.62 24.22
C THR A 14 -63.73 -34.23 23.67
N ASP A 15 -64.74 -33.40 23.73
CA ASP A 15 -65.04 -32.11 23.19
C ASP A 15 -64.00 -30.99 23.36
N PRO A 16 -64.07 -29.89 22.57
CA PRO A 16 -63.13 -28.81 22.57
C PRO A 16 -63.34 -27.88 23.77
N ALA A 17 -62.19 -27.57 24.45
CA ALA A 17 -62.15 -26.52 25.45
C ALA A 17 -61.98 -25.14 24.77
N PRO A 18 -62.64 -24.09 25.26
CA PRO A 18 -62.57 -22.76 24.68
C PRO A 18 -61.39 -21.97 25.21
N GLY A 19 -60.80 -21.16 24.32
CA GLY A 19 -60.06 -19.94 24.69
C GLY A 19 -58.60 -20.11 25.11
N SER A 20 -57.71 -20.28 24.15
CA SER A 20 -56.32 -19.85 24.39
C SER A 20 -56.20 -18.34 24.13
N ASP A 21 -56.05 -17.59 25.20
CA ASP A 21 -55.62 -16.19 25.18
C ASP A 21 -54.34 -16.09 24.40
N GLN A 22 -54.40 -15.56 23.16
CA GLN A 22 -53.25 -15.11 22.45
C GLN A 22 -52.68 -13.90 23.22
N ALA A 23 -51.57 -14.10 23.92
CA ALA A 23 -50.80 -13.01 24.49
C ALA A 23 -50.54 -11.96 23.38
N PRO A 24 -50.73 -10.68 23.65
CA PRO A 24 -50.56 -9.64 22.65
C PRO A 24 -49.09 -9.66 22.16
N GLN A 25 -48.90 -9.91 20.86
CA GLN A 25 -47.62 -9.75 20.24
C GLN A 25 -47.15 -8.30 20.48
N PRO A 26 -45.93 -8.09 20.98
CA PRO A 26 -45.44 -6.73 21.20
C PRO A 26 -45.41 -6.00 19.84
N SER A 27 -46.32 -5.04 19.71
CA SER A 27 -46.41 -4.15 18.56
C SER A 27 -45.05 -3.50 18.38
N THR A 28 -44.33 -3.80 17.28
CA THR A 28 -43.13 -3.11 16.88
C THR A 28 -43.52 -1.69 16.48
N GLY A 29 -43.51 -0.79 17.46
CA GLY A 29 -43.87 0.61 17.27
C GLY A 29 -42.92 1.33 16.28
N PRO A 30 -43.35 2.40 15.62
CA PRO A 30 -42.65 3.12 14.56
C PRO A 30 -41.29 3.73 14.99
N ALA A 31 -40.96 3.77 16.27
CA ALA A 31 -39.72 4.32 16.82
C ALA A 31 -38.49 3.43 16.57
N ARG A 32 -38.60 2.17 16.21
CA ARG A 32 -37.44 1.27 15.93
C ARG A 32 -36.87 1.41 14.53
N ALA A 33 -37.60 1.99 13.58
CA ALA A 33 -37.19 2.10 12.19
C ALA A 33 -35.95 3.04 11.97
N PRO A 34 -35.83 4.23 12.60
CA PRO A 34 -34.63 5.11 12.40
C PRO A 34 -33.35 4.53 12.99
N ALA A 35 -33.45 3.88 14.18
CA ALA A 35 -32.27 3.23 14.79
C ALA A 35 -31.75 2.05 13.97
N ALA A 36 -32.62 1.27 13.34
CA ALA A 36 -32.24 0.18 12.46
C ALA A 36 -31.53 0.70 11.18
N ARG A 37 -32.07 1.78 10.59
CA ARG A 37 -31.43 2.44 9.41
C ARG A 37 -30.06 3.01 9.74
N PHE A 38 -29.90 3.67 10.88
CA PHE A 38 -28.63 4.17 11.34
C PHE A 38 -27.59 3.04 11.52
N ARG A 39 -27.96 1.95 12.17
CA ARG A 39 -27.10 0.77 12.33
C ARG A 39 -26.70 0.17 10.98
N ALA A 40 -27.61 0.06 10.03
CA ALA A 40 -27.31 -0.42 8.69
C ALA A 40 -26.32 0.51 7.94
N LEU A 41 -26.49 1.83 8.10
CA LEU A 41 -25.57 2.82 7.53
C LEU A 41 -24.15 2.67 8.12
N VAL A 42 -24.02 2.63 9.45
CA VAL A 42 -22.73 2.42 10.12
C VAL A 42 -22.06 1.13 9.65
N ALA A 43 -22.83 0.04 9.53
CA ALA A 43 -22.32 -1.23 9.03
C ALA A 43 -21.77 -1.16 7.60
N ALA A 44 -22.41 -0.36 6.73
CA ALA A 44 -22.03 -0.19 5.32
C ALA A 44 -20.91 0.85 5.09
N THR A 45 -20.67 1.76 6.03
CA THR A 45 -19.75 2.91 5.87
C THR A 45 -18.35 2.51 5.41
N PRO A 46 -17.66 1.47 5.95
CA PRO A 46 -16.34 1.08 5.47
C PRO A 46 -16.33 0.72 3.98
N ALA A 47 -17.35 0.04 3.49
CA ALA A 47 -17.47 -0.31 2.08
C ALA A 47 -17.82 0.91 1.20
N LEU A 48 -18.69 1.78 1.67
CA LEU A 48 -19.05 2.99 0.94
C LEU A 48 -17.85 3.93 0.76
N LEU A 49 -17.07 4.14 1.81
CA LEU A 49 -15.89 5.02 1.77
C LEU A 49 -14.80 4.45 0.84
N THR A 50 -14.46 3.18 0.98
CA THR A 50 -13.38 2.59 0.18
C THR A 50 -13.79 2.38 -1.28
N ASP A 51 -14.99 1.88 -1.58
CA ASP A 51 -15.48 1.72 -2.95
C ASP A 51 -15.67 3.10 -3.63
N GLY A 52 -16.19 4.08 -2.88
CA GLY A 52 -16.32 5.46 -3.35
C GLY A 52 -14.98 6.10 -3.70
N ALA A 53 -13.97 5.94 -2.82
CA ALA A 53 -12.63 6.45 -3.05
C ALA A 53 -11.96 5.80 -4.29
N VAL A 54 -12.11 4.47 -4.43
CA VAL A 54 -11.60 3.74 -5.61
C VAL A 54 -12.22 4.26 -6.91
N VAL A 55 -13.53 4.44 -6.95
CA VAL A 55 -14.21 4.96 -8.16
C VAL A 55 -13.84 6.41 -8.43
N ALA A 56 -13.78 7.25 -7.40
CA ALA A 56 -13.42 8.66 -7.54
C ALA A 56 -11.97 8.84 -8.04
N PHE A 57 -11.02 8.07 -7.50
CA PHE A 57 -9.63 8.17 -7.91
C PHE A 57 -9.37 7.49 -9.27
N ALA A 58 -10.11 6.43 -9.61
CA ALA A 58 -10.09 5.86 -10.96
C ALA A 58 -10.56 6.88 -11.99
N LEU A 59 -11.65 7.61 -11.71
CA LEU A 59 -12.13 8.69 -12.56
C LEU A 59 -11.09 9.80 -12.69
N TRP A 60 -10.45 10.21 -11.59
CA TRP A 60 -9.34 11.17 -11.63
C TRP A 60 -8.22 10.70 -12.56
N THR A 61 -7.76 9.47 -12.40
CA THR A 61 -6.67 8.92 -13.21
C THR A 61 -7.00 8.90 -14.70
N VAL A 62 -8.22 8.50 -15.08
CA VAL A 62 -8.67 8.53 -16.49
C VAL A 62 -8.72 9.96 -17.02
N LEU A 63 -9.30 10.88 -16.26
CA LEU A 63 -9.37 12.29 -16.65
C LEU A 63 -7.99 12.93 -16.77
N TYR A 64 -7.09 12.60 -15.83
CA TYR A 64 -5.70 13.06 -15.89
C TYR A 64 -4.99 12.55 -17.16
N HIS A 65 -5.08 11.25 -17.48
CA HIS A 65 -4.44 10.72 -18.69
C HIS A 65 -5.02 11.35 -19.97
N ALA A 66 -6.34 11.58 -20.02
CA ALA A 66 -6.95 12.27 -21.14
C ALA A 66 -6.52 13.76 -21.22
N ALA A 67 -6.48 14.45 -20.07
CA ALA A 67 -6.05 15.83 -19.96
C ALA A 67 -4.56 16.00 -20.32
N PHE A 68 -3.73 15.05 -19.89
CA PHE A 68 -2.30 15.01 -20.21
C PHE A 68 -2.07 14.92 -21.73
N LEU A 69 -2.82 14.07 -22.44
CA LEU A 69 -2.75 13.96 -23.90
C LEU A 69 -3.34 15.19 -24.61
N GLY A 70 -4.23 15.91 -23.97
CA GLY A 70 -4.89 17.12 -24.50
C GLY A 70 -4.30 18.44 -23.98
N ASP A 71 -3.17 18.41 -23.27
CA ASP A 71 -2.47 19.58 -22.70
C ASP A 71 -3.38 20.48 -21.83
N LEU A 72 -4.30 19.87 -21.06
CA LEU A 72 -5.18 20.59 -20.16
C LEU A 72 -4.50 20.86 -18.82
N ARG A 73 -4.74 22.05 -18.27
CA ARG A 73 -4.21 22.45 -16.96
C ARG A 73 -4.72 21.55 -15.84
N PRO A 74 -3.86 21.16 -14.87
CA PRO A 74 -4.23 20.36 -13.72
C PRO A 74 -5.40 20.91 -12.90
N SER A 75 -5.45 22.23 -12.67
CA SER A 75 -6.54 22.88 -11.93
C SER A 75 -7.89 22.77 -12.65
N VAL A 76 -7.91 22.86 -13.97
CA VAL A 76 -9.12 22.68 -14.79
C VAL A 76 -9.57 21.22 -14.74
N THR A 77 -8.65 20.28 -14.91
CA THR A 77 -8.91 18.84 -14.81
C THR A 77 -9.49 18.48 -13.44
N PHE A 78 -8.97 19.07 -12.36
CA PHE A 78 -9.47 18.85 -11.00
C PHE A 78 -10.91 19.36 -10.82
N ARG A 79 -11.25 20.54 -11.36
CA ARG A 79 -12.63 21.07 -11.32
C ARG A 79 -13.59 20.18 -12.10
N ILE A 80 -13.20 19.69 -13.30
CA ILE A 80 -14.00 18.74 -14.08
C ILE A 80 -14.22 17.45 -13.28
N TRP A 81 -13.18 16.91 -12.66
CA TRP A 81 -13.27 15.74 -11.80
C TRP A 81 -14.23 15.95 -10.62
N LEU A 82 -14.16 17.09 -9.95
CA LEU A 82 -15.04 17.41 -8.82
C LEU A 82 -16.51 17.44 -9.24
N VAL A 83 -16.83 18.10 -10.35
CA VAL A 83 -18.19 18.12 -10.92
C VAL A 83 -18.64 16.69 -11.25
N ALA A 84 -17.80 15.89 -11.91
CA ALA A 84 -18.13 14.51 -12.25
C ALA A 84 -18.37 13.64 -11.00
N CYS A 85 -17.58 13.81 -9.93
CA CYS A 85 -17.80 13.12 -8.66
C CYS A 85 -19.14 13.52 -8.01
N VAL A 86 -19.52 14.80 -8.03
CA VAL A 86 -20.80 15.27 -7.52
C VAL A 86 -21.97 14.66 -8.32
N LEU A 87 -21.87 14.66 -9.64
CA LEU A 87 -22.89 14.04 -10.50
C LEU A 87 -23.04 12.54 -10.24
N LEU A 88 -21.92 11.82 -10.11
CA LEU A 88 -21.94 10.39 -9.76
C LEU A 88 -22.58 10.15 -8.39
N ALA A 89 -22.26 10.98 -7.40
CA ALA A 89 -22.87 10.87 -6.06
C ALA A 89 -24.39 11.11 -6.11
N VAL A 90 -24.85 12.13 -6.86
CA VAL A 90 -26.29 12.39 -7.05
C VAL A 90 -26.97 11.22 -7.73
N VAL A 91 -26.40 10.68 -8.82
CA VAL A 91 -26.95 9.51 -9.52
C VAL A 91 -27.01 8.29 -8.58
N ALA A 92 -25.98 8.05 -7.78
CA ALA A 92 -25.94 6.96 -6.82
C ALA A 92 -27.04 7.11 -5.75
N LEU A 93 -27.23 8.33 -5.21
CA LEU A 93 -28.29 8.63 -4.24
C LEU A 93 -29.69 8.46 -4.83
N LEU A 94 -29.93 8.94 -6.05
CA LEU A 94 -31.22 8.77 -6.74
C LEU A 94 -31.52 7.30 -7.00
N ARG A 95 -30.54 6.51 -7.42
CA ARG A 95 -30.69 5.05 -7.60
C ARG A 95 -30.94 4.33 -6.28
N ALA A 96 -30.27 4.73 -5.20
CA ALA A 96 -30.49 4.16 -3.87
C ALA A 96 -31.91 4.44 -3.38
N ARG A 97 -32.43 5.68 -3.55
CA ARG A 97 -33.81 6.05 -3.20
C ARG A 97 -34.85 5.24 -3.99
N ARG A 98 -34.64 5.06 -5.31
CA ARG A 98 -35.54 4.26 -6.15
C ARG A 98 -35.56 2.79 -5.73
N ARG A 99 -34.41 2.20 -5.35
CA ARG A 99 -34.36 0.82 -4.85
C ARG A 99 -35.07 0.65 -3.51
N SER A 100 -34.90 1.60 -2.59
CA SER A 100 -35.59 1.56 -1.29
C SER A 100 -37.11 1.67 -1.41
N ALA A 101 -37.63 2.32 -2.43
CA ALA A 101 -39.07 2.39 -2.72
C ALA A 101 -39.62 1.08 -3.31
N GLY A 102 -38.77 0.26 -3.96
CA GLY A 102 -39.18 -1.00 -4.59
C GLY A 102 -39.05 -2.26 -3.72
N THR A 103 -38.39 -2.19 -2.55
CA THR A 103 -38.05 -3.35 -1.70
C THR A 103 -39.01 -3.61 -0.54
N LEU A 104 -40.26 -3.11 -0.56
CA LEU A 104 -41.24 -3.44 0.43
C LEU A 104 -41.76 -4.89 0.34
N ASN A 105 -41.33 -5.67 -0.63
CA ASN A 105 -41.65 -7.09 -0.82
C ASN A 105 -40.38 -7.96 -0.83
N ALA A 106 -39.50 -7.82 0.17
CA ALA A 106 -38.37 -8.73 0.31
C ALA A 106 -38.85 -10.04 0.94
N SER A 107 -38.75 -11.10 0.15
CA SER A 107 -39.01 -12.48 0.51
C SER A 107 -38.30 -12.89 1.80
N GLU A 108 -38.98 -13.69 2.61
CA GLU A 108 -38.43 -14.38 3.78
C GLU A 108 -37.13 -15.08 3.46
N PRO A 109 -36.19 -15.10 4.41
CA PRO A 109 -34.96 -15.85 4.23
C PRO A 109 -35.32 -17.33 4.12
N ALA A 110 -35.03 -17.93 2.95
CA ALA A 110 -35.14 -19.37 2.76
C ALA A 110 -34.46 -20.10 3.92
N SER A 111 -35.17 -21.03 4.52
CA SER A 111 -34.67 -21.90 5.58
C SER A 111 -33.34 -22.49 5.16
N ALA A 112 -32.31 -22.21 5.93
CA ALA A 112 -30.96 -22.72 5.65
C ALA A 112 -30.96 -24.24 5.85
N ASP A 113 -30.84 -24.99 4.76
CA ASP A 113 -30.55 -26.42 4.83
C ASP A 113 -29.32 -26.66 5.73
N PRO A 114 -29.30 -27.73 6.53
CA PRO A 114 -28.19 -28.05 7.40
C PRO A 114 -26.91 -28.12 6.59
N ALA A 115 -25.92 -27.37 7.03
CA ALA A 115 -24.62 -27.26 6.34
C ALA A 115 -24.04 -28.67 6.15
N PRO A 116 -23.68 -29.08 4.91
CA PRO A 116 -23.12 -30.39 4.65
C PRO A 116 -21.83 -30.58 5.46
N ALA A 117 -21.58 -31.83 5.86
CA ALA A 117 -20.40 -32.22 6.62
C ALA A 117 -19.12 -31.72 5.93
N PRO A 118 -18.16 -31.19 6.68
CA PRO A 118 -16.90 -30.72 6.09
C PRO A 118 -16.21 -31.92 5.39
N PRO A 119 -15.64 -31.69 4.16
CA PRO A 119 -14.97 -32.73 3.43
C PRO A 119 -13.81 -33.31 4.26
N ALA A 120 -13.60 -34.62 4.18
CA ALA A 120 -12.50 -35.29 4.84
C ALA A 120 -11.16 -34.76 4.29
N VAL A 121 -10.41 -34.07 5.12
CA VAL A 121 -9.09 -33.56 4.78
C VAL A 121 -8.08 -34.70 4.94
N ASP A 122 -7.24 -34.90 3.93
CA ASP A 122 -6.13 -35.83 4.00
C ASP A 122 -5.17 -35.41 5.11
N ARG A 123 -5.24 -36.09 6.24
CA ARG A 123 -4.51 -35.73 7.46
C ARG A 123 -3.00 -35.85 7.28
N ARG A 124 -2.52 -36.84 6.47
CA ARG A 124 -1.09 -37.04 6.21
C ARG A 124 -0.53 -35.90 5.37
N LEU A 125 -1.24 -35.55 4.30
CA LEU A 125 -0.86 -34.41 3.46
C LEU A 125 -0.88 -33.10 4.25
N LEU A 126 -1.91 -32.88 5.08
CA LEU A 126 -1.97 -31.68 5.94
C LEU A 126 -0.78 -31.57 6.90
N ILE A 127 -0.41 -32.69 7.55
CA ILE A 127 0.74 -32.70 8.46
C ILE A 127 2.04 -32.43 7.69
N GLY A 128 2.21 -33.04 6.50
CA GLY A 128 3.38 -32.78 5.67
C GLY A 128 3.49 -31.32 5.21
N VAL A 129 2.38 -30.70 4.79
CA VAL A 129 2.33 -29.28 4.41
C VAL A 129 2.67 -28.38 5.59
N LEU A 130 2.11 -28.65 6.78
CA LEU A 130 2.39 -27.85 7.96
C LEU A 130 3.86 -27.99 8.40
N ALA A 131 4.42 -29.21 8.38
CA ALA A 131 5.83 -29.45 8.70
C ALA A 131 6.74 -28.68 7.73
N ALA A 132 6.50 -28.79 6.43
CA ALA A 132 7.27 -28.07 5.42
C ALA A 132 7.15 -26.54 5.58
N ALA A 133 5.93 -26.02 5.86
CA ALA A 133 5.70 -24.59 6.12
C ALA A 133 6.46 -24.08 7.36
N VAL A 134 6.47 -24.85 8.45
CA VAL A 134 7.20 -24.51 9.67
C VAL A 134 8.72 -24.53 9.41
N VAL A 135 9.22 -25.55 8.73
CA VAL A 135 10.65 -25.62 8.36
C VAL A 135 11.03 -24.43 7.48
N ALA A 136 10.24 -24.13 6.44
CA ALA A 136 10.48 -22.99 5.58
C ALA A 136 10.49 -21.66 6.36
N ALA A 137 9.51 -21.44 7.24
CA ALA A 137 9.41 -20.22 8.02
C ALA A 137 10.59 -20.04 8.99
N ILE A 138 10.96 -21.11 9.72
CA ILE A 138 12.08 -21.06 10.68
C ILE A 138 13.39 -20.82 9.93
N THR A 139 13.68 -21.61 8.89
CA THR A 139 14.94 -21.50 8.17
C THR A 139 15.08 -20.19 7.41
N ALA A 140 13.98 -19.66 6.81
CA ALA A 140 13.99 -18.36 6.16
C ALA A 140 14.18 -17.19 7.15
N GLY A 141 13.52 -17.25 8.32
CA GLY A 141 13.69 -16.24 9.37
C GLY A 141 15.08 -16.24 9.96
N VAL A 142 15.69 -17.43 10.14
CA VAL A 142 17.04 -17.57 10.70
C VAL A 142 18.13 -17.28 9.68
N ALA A 143 17.95 -17.60 8.40
CA ALA A 143 18.93 -17.34 7.33
C ALA A 143 19.29 -15.83 7.15
N GLY A 144 18.52 -14.93 7.74
CA GLY A 144 18.81 -13.49 7.74
C GLY A 144 19.55 -12.98 8.98
N THR A 145 19.84 -13.85 9.93
CA THR A 145 20.63 -13.57 11.14
C THR A 145 22.09 -13.96 10.92
N ASP A 146 22.89 -13.96 11.99
CA ASP A 146 24.32 -14.37 11.95
C ASP A 146 24.52 -15.89 11.69
N VAL A 147 23.44 -16.64 11.53
CA VAL A 147 23.48 -18.08 11.23
C VAL A 147 23.53 -18.30 9.72
N ASP A 148 24.59 -18.90 9.24
CA ASP A 148 24.77 -19.24 7.83
C ASP A 148 23.93 -20.49 7.45
N ILE A 149 22.72 -20.21 6.96
CA ILE A 149 21.82 -21.24 6.41
C ILE A 149 21.70 -21.02 4.91
N SER A 150 22.01 -22.06 4.14
CA SER A 150 21.81 -22.02 2.68
C SER A 150 20.35 -21.72 2.34
N TRP A 151 20.14 -20.71 1.51
CA TRP A 151 18.79 -20.28 1.10
C TRP A 151 18.01 -21.37 0.32
N TRP A 152 18.69 -22.39 -0.18
CA TRP A 152 18.02 -23.54 -0.80
C TRP A 152 17.09 -24.29 0.17
N ILE A 153 17.40 -24.31 1.45
CA ILE A 153 16.59 -25.02 2.46
C ILE A 153 15.20 -24.36 2.60
N PRO A 154 15.06 -23.07 2.93
CA PRO A 154 13.73 -22.43 2.98
C PRO A 154 13.03 -22.39 1.62
N ALA A 155 13.78 -22.26 0.52
CA ALA A 155 13.19 -22.25 -0.84
C ALA A 155 12.52 -23.59 -1.17
N VAL A 156 13.21 -24.73 -0.99
CA VAL A 156 12.67 -26.05 -1.25
C VAL A 156 11.53 -26.38 -0.27
N ALA A 157 11.71 -26.14 1.02
CA ALA A 157 10.66 -26.39 2.02
C ALA A 157 9.41 -25.54 1.74
N GLY A 158 9.59 -24.25 1.40
CA GLY A 158 8.52 -23.33 1.04
C GLY A 158 7.78 -23.78 -0.23
N LEU A 159 8.51 -24.23 -1.26
CA LEU A 159 7.91 -24.76 -2.48
C LEU A 159 7.10 -26.04 -2.21
N LEU A 160 7.62 -26.96 -1.39
CA LEU A 160 6.90 -28.16 -0.98
C LEU A 160 5.62 -27.82 -0.19
N ALA A 161 5.70 -26.85 0.73
CA ALA A 161 4.54 -26.36 1.48
C ALA A 161 3.49 -25.75 0.54
N ALA A 162 3.91 -24.92 -0.42
CA ALA A 162 3.02 -24.25 -1.37
C ALA A 162 2.35 -25.22 -2.34
N VAL A 163 3.12 -26.15 -2.94
CA VAL A 163 2.59 -27.19 -3.84
C VAL A 163 1.65 -28.12 -3.08
N GLY A 164 2.06 -28.64 -1.92
CA GLY A 164 1.21 -29.46 -1.09
C GLY A 164 -0.05 -28.74 -0.64
N GLY A 165 0.07 -27.47 -0.26
CA GLY A 165 -1.06 -26.62 0.13
C GLY A 165 -2.08 -26.42 -0.98
N ILE A 166 -1.64 -26.08 -2.20
CA ILE A 166 -2.57 -25.89 -3.33
C ILE A 166 -3.25 -27.21 -3.75
N LEU A 167 -2.53 -28.33 -3.71
CA LEU A 167 -3.11 -29.65 -3.98
C LEU A 167 -4.16 -30.04 -2.93
N LEU A 168 -3.88 -29.81 -1.65
CA LEU A 168 -4.81 -30.04 -0.56
C LEU A 168 -6.07 -29.20 -0.72
N LEU A 169 -5.91 -27.89 -0.97
CA LEU A 169 -7.04 -26.95 -1.10
C LEU A 169 -7.82 -27.17 -2.39
N ARG A 170 -7.17 -27.60 -3.48
CA ARG A 170 -7.84 -28.05 -4.70
C ARG A 170 -8.74 -29.26 -4.42
N LYS A 171 -8.25 -30.26 -3.68
CA LYS A 171 -9.03 -31.44 -3.30
C LYS A 171 -10.24 -31.02 -2.45
N VAL A 172 -10.05 -30.17 -1.43
CA VAL A 172 -11.12 -29.60 -0.62
C VAL A 172 -12.13 -28.82 -1.45
N TRP A 173 -11.68 -28.06 -2.44
CA TRP A 173 -12.55 -27.31 -3.35
C TRP A 173 -13.43 -28.26 -4.16
N LEU A 174 -12.87 -29.29 -4.76
CA LEU A 174 -13.60 -30.23 -5.63
C LEU A 174 -14.57 -31.14 -4.86
N SER A 175 -14.28 -31.46 -3.60
CA SER A 175 -15.10 -32.35 -2.76
C SER A 175 -16.25 -31.66 -2.03
N GLY A 176 -16.29 -30.32 -2.02
CA GLY A 176 -17.29 -29.57 -1.25
C GLY A 176 -18.46 -29.07 -2.11
N PRO A 177 -19.55 -28.64 -1.49
CA PRO A 177 -20.72 -28.10 -2.20
C PRO A 177 -20.38 -26.87 -3.02
N THR A 178 -21.05 -26.73 -4.18
CA THR A 178 -20.83 -25.62 -5.12
C THR A 178 -21.37 -24.28 -4.63
N SER A 179 -22.22 -24.27 -3.60
CA SER A 179 -22.79 -23.04 -3.05
C SER A 179 -21.71 -22.16 -2.37
N ALA A 180 -21.65 -20.91 -2.77
CA ALA A 180 -20.79 -19.92 -2.12
C ALA A 180 -21.21 -19.78 -0.65
N SER A 181 -20.25 -19.96 0.26
CA SER A 181 -20.52 -19.75 1.67
C SER A 181 -20.80 -18.26 1.93
N VAL A 182 -22.02 -17.93 2.35
CA VAL A 182 -22.42 -16.55 2.68
C VAL A 182 -21.58 -16.05 3.86
N VAL A 183 -20.87 -14.93 3.68
CA VAL A 183 -20.25 -14.22 4.80
C VAL A 183 -21.29 -13.31 5.42
N PRO A 184 -21.54 -13.40 6.73
CA PRO A 184 -22.38 -12.43 7.39
C PRO A 184 -21.85 -11.01 7.14
N ALA A 185 -22.75 -10.07 6.91
CA ALA A 185 -22.36 -8.65 6.86
C ALA A 185 -21.77 -8.23 8.22
N PRO A 186 -20.82 -7.27 8.23
CA PRO A 186 -20.31 -6.75 9.49
C PRO A 186 -21.42 -6.12 10.31
N THR A 187 -21.41 -6.32 11.62
CA THR A 187 -22.34 -5.64 12.52
C THR A 187 -21.98 -4.16 12.63
N ALA A 188 -22.95 -3.32 13.02
CA ALA A 188 -22.70 -1.90 13.27
C ALA A 188 -21.57 -1.67 14.29
N ALA A 189 -21.53 -2.49 15.36
CA ALA A 189 -20.48 -2.38 16.38
C ALA A 189 -19.07 -2.72 15.82
N GLN A 190 -18.97 -3.75 14.98
CA GLN A 190 -17.72 -4.13 14.33
C GLN A 190 -17.23 -3.04 13.36
N SER A 191 -18.13 -2.47 12.56
CA SER A 191 -17.80 -1.37 11.65
C SER A 191 -17.48 -0.09 12.40
N ALA A 192 -18.18 0.22 13.49
CA ALA A 192 -17.87 1.37 14.35
C ALA A 192 -16.46 1.23 14.97
N TYR A 193 -16.10 0.03 15.46
CA TYR A 193 -14.74 -0.23 15.93
C TYR A 193 -13.70 0.03 14.85
N ALA A 194 -13.91 -0.49 13.64
CA ALA A 194 -12.98 -0.27 12.53
C ALA A 194 -12.89 1.21 12.13
N LEU A 195 -14.01 1.94 12.13
CA LEU A 195 -14.05 3.38 11.87
C LEU A 195 -13.26 4.17 12.93
N VAL A 196 -13.47 3.87 14.21
CA VAL A 196 -12.72 4.52 15.31
C VAL A 196 -11.23 4.26 15.16
N VAL A 197 -10.81 3.00 14.96
CA VAL A 197 -9.40 2.67 14.76
C VAL A 197 -8.83 3.38 13.54
N SER A 198 -9.56 3.42 12.42
CA SER A 198 -9.07 4.09 11.21
C SER A 198 -8.90 5.60 11.39
N VAL A 199 -9.82 6.25 12.10
CA VAL A 199 -9.72 7.68 12.45
C VAL A 199 -8.53 7.94 13.38
N LEU A 200 -8.32 7.10 14.40
CA LEU A 200 -7.15 7.22 15.29
C LEU A 200 -5.84 7.06 14.53
N VAL A 201 -5.77 6.13 13.58
CA VAL A 201 -4.60 5.98 12.69
C VAL A 201 -4.44 7.21 11.79
N GLY A 202 -5.53 7.75 11.24
CA GLY A 202 -5.51 9.01 10.49
C GLY A 202 -4.97 10.17 11.33
N ILE A 203 -5.42 10.30 12.58
CA ILE A 203 -4.91 11.31 13.50
C ILE A 203 -3.42 11.08 13.81
N SER A 204 -3.00 9.84 14.06
CA SER A 204 -1.59 9.54 14.34
C SER A 204 -0.66 9.96 13.19
N SER A 205 -1.15 9.94 11.95
CA SER A 205 -0.37 10.33 10.78
C SER A 205 0.12 11.78 10.82
N PHE A 206 -0.52 12.68 11.57
CA PHE A 206 -0.04 14.05 11.76
C PHE A 206 1.27 14.12 12.55
N PHE A 207 1.47 13.18 13.46
CA PHE A 207 2.56 13.16 14.44
C PHE A 207 3.74 12.27 14.02
N LEU A 208 3.57 11.47 12.96
CA LEU A 208 4.59 10.58 12.45
C LEU A 208 5.29 11.24 11.26
N ALA A 209 6.57 11.45 11.33
CA ALA A 209 7.36 12.01 10.26
C ALA A 209 8.44 11.02 9.81
N ARG A 210 8.44 10.68 8.53
CA ARG A 210 9.55 9.98 7.91
C ARG A 210 10.04 10.83 6.74
N ASN A 211 11.20 11.43 6.93
CA ASN A 211 11.87 12.17 5.87
C ASN A 211 12.56 11.19 4.94
N THR A 212 12.11 11.12 3.70
CA THR A 212 12.74 10.27 2.68
C THR A 212 13.38 11.12 1.59
N PRO A 213 14.51 10.66 1.02
CA PRO A 213 15.08 11.34 -0.14
C PRO A 213 14.14 11.36 -1.36
N ASP A 214 13.16 10.46 -1.42
CA ASP A 214 12.16 10.37 -2.49
C ASP A 214 11.19 11.56 -2.50
N ASP A 215 11.01 12.25 -1.37
CA ASP A 215 10.06 13.37 -1.21
C ASP A 215 10.33 14.51 -2.18
N VAL A 216 11.59 14.71 -2.58
CA VAL A 216 11.96 15.72 -3.57
C VAL A 216 11.26 15.49 -4.90
N TYR A 217 11.00 14.22 -5.26
CA TYR A 217 10.25 13.90 -6.45
C TYR A 217 8.73 13.97 -6.18
N TYR A 218 8.21 13.22 -5.21
CA TYR A 218 6.76 13.11 -4.99
C TYR A 218 6.13 14.43 -4.56
N VAL A 219 6.64 15.01 -3.48
CA VAL A 219 6.11 16.28 -2.97
C VAL A 219 6.59 17.46 -3.81
N GLY A 220 7.85 17.43 -4.27
CA GLY A 220 8.38 18.45 -5.17
C GLY A 220 7.60 18.57 -6.49
N LYS A 221 7.15 17.43 -7.08
CA LYS A 221 6.27 17.44 -8.26
C LYS A 221 4.92 18.08 -7.94
N SER A 222 4.34 17.77 -6.78
CA SER A 222 3.09 18.39 -6.35
C SER A 222 3.25 19.91 -6.14
N VAL A 223 4.40 20.36 -5.61
CA VAL A 223 4.74 21.79 -5.48
C VAL A 223 4.88 22.45 -6.83
N TRP A 224 5.64 21.84 -7.76
CA TRP A 224 5.76 22.33 -9.14
C TRP A 224 4.41 22.54 -9.80
N ILE A 225 3.52 21.55 -9.70
CA ILE A 225 2.19 21.60 -10.30
C ILE A 225 1.31 22.65 -9.62
N ALA A 226 1.38 22.76 -8.29
CA ALA A 226 0.59 23.74 -7.55
C ALA A 226 0.97 25.18 -7.91
N GLU A 227 2.26 25.48 -8.07
CA GLU A 227 2.75 26.82 -8.34
C GLU A 227 2.63 27.20 -9.83
N ARG A 228 2.79 26.26 -10.76
CA ARG A 228 2.84 26.53 -12.21
C ARG A 228 1.59 26.13 -12.97
N ASP A 229 0.71 25.34 -12.36
CA ASP A 229 -0.50 24.75 -12.99
C ASP A 229 -0.20 24.00 -14.32
N ILE A 230 0.96 23.33 -14.38
CA ILE A 230 1.45 22.58 -15.54
C ILE A 230 1.97 21.23 -15.07
N VAL A 231 1.69 20.15 -15.82
CA VAL A 231 2.31 18.84 -15.60
C VAL A 231 3.69 18.84 -16.28
N PRO A 232 4.79 18.58 -15.56
CA PRO A 232 6.08 18.46 -16.20
C PRO A 232 6.10 17.16 -17.05
N LEU A 233 6.29 17.32 -18.37
CA LEU A 233 6.46 16.21 -19.32
C LEU A 233 7.87 15.65 -19.27
N ASN A 234 8.82 16.53 -19.08
CA ASN A 234 10.25 16.30 -19.03
C ASN A 234 10.76 16.39 -17.58
N ASP A 235 12.05 16.33 -17.41
CA ASP A 235 12.67 16.48 -16.08
C ASP A 235 12.40 17.86 -15.48
N PHE A 236 11.97 17.90 -14.25
CA PHE A 236 11.72 19.12 -13.46
C PHE A 236 12.70 19.27 -12.28
N LEU A 237 13.51 18.25 -12.01
CA LEU A 237 14.43 18.26 -10.88
C LEU A 237 15.77 18.91 -11.23
N PHE A 238 16.34 18.58 -12.38
CA PHE A 238 17.63 19.09 -12.84
C PHE A 238 17.52 20.18 -13.89
N SER A 239 16.33 20.30 -14.51
CA SER A 239 16.04 21.30 -15.54
C SER A 239 14.65 21.92 -15.32
N GLU A 240 14.29 22.90 -16.14
CA GLU A 240 12.91 23.46 -16.16
C GLU A 240 12.06 22.77 -17.23
N ASN A 241 11.87 21.47 -17.11
CA ASN A 241 11.08 20.68 -18.06
C ASN A 241 11.72 20.65 -19.49
N VAL A 242 13.06 20.76 -19.56
CA VAL A 242 13.82 20.80 -20.82
C VAL A 242 14.51 19.47 -21.10
N LEU A 243 15.20 18.89 -20.10
CA LEU A 243 15.83 17.59 -20.23
C LEU A 243 14.77 16.50 -20.34
N PRO A 244 15.06 15.38 -21.04
CA PRO A 244 14.11 14.27 -21.15
C PRO A 244 13.59 13.80 -19.78
N ALA A 245 12.37 13.30 -19.74
CA ALA A 245 11.80 12.72 -18.53
C ALA A 245 12.67 11.54 -18.07
N MET A 246 12.83 11.39 -16.76
CA MET A 246 13.57 10.27 -16.19
C MET A 246 12.83 8.95 -16.42
N GLY A 247 13.53 7.93 -16.91
CA GLY A 247 12.95 6.61 -17.21
C GLY A 247 12.37 5.91 -15.98
N SER A 248 12.97 6.12 -14.81
CA SER A 248 12.49 5.62 -13.52
C SER A 248 11.22 6.32 -13.03
N GLN A 249 10.88 7.50 -13.58
CA GLN A 249 9.80 8.37 -13.11
C GLN A 249 8.90 8.87 -14.27
N PRO A 250 8.26 7.97 -15.02
CA PRO A 250 7.39 8.37 -16.12
C PRO A 250 6.18 9.14 -15.59
N PRO A 251 5.54 10.02 -16.39
CA PRO A 251 4.41 10.85 -15.98
C PRO A 251 3.08 10.07 -15.91
N ILE A 252 3.11 8.77 -15.66
CA ILE A 252 1.92 7.90 -15.57
C ILE A 252 1.18 8.05 -14.24
N PRO A 253 1.85 8.04 -13.05
CA PRO A 253 1.16 8.24 -11.79
C PRO A 253 0.49 9.62 -11.73
N SER A 254 -0.76 9.62 -11.25
CA SER A 254 -1.62 10.81 -11.20
C SER A 254 -1.76 11.42 -9.81
N ILE A 255 -1.23 10.75 -8.78
CA ILE A 255 -1.43 11.16 -7.38
C ILE A 255 -0.74 12.48 -7.07
N GLU A 256 0.50 12.68 -7.53
CA GLU A 256 1.23 13.93 -7.32
C GLU A 256 0.56 15.10 -8.06
N VAL A 257 -0.05 14.78 -9.22
CA VAL A 257 -0.83 15.78 -9.98
C VAL A 257 -2.13 16.10 -9.26
N PHE A 258 -2.77 15.11 -8.64
CA PHE A 258 -3.94 15.33 -7.80
C PHE A 258 -3.63 16.25 -6.62
N ASP A 259 -2.55 15.97 -5.89
CA ASP A 259 -2.13 16.78 -4.75
C ASP A 259 -1.79 18.22 -5.15
N GLY A 260 -1.05 18.39 -6.24
CA GLY A 260 -0.70 19.70 -6.76
C GLY A 260 -1.91 20.48 -7.28
N ALA A 261 -2.82 19.86 -8.03
CA ALA A 261 -4.04 20.49 -8.53
C ALA A 261 -5.00 20.86 -7.39
N LEU A 262 -5.15 19.98 -6.38
CA LEU A 262 -5.92 20.28 -5.19
C LEU A 262 -5.33 21.48 -4.45
N ALA A 263 -4.01 21.49 -4.22
CA ALA A 263 -3.29 22.58 -3.56
C ALA A 263 -3.49 23.92 -4.29
N ASN A 264 -3.36 23.92 -5.62
CA ASN A 264 -3.59 25.10 -6.47
C ASN A 264 -5.02 25.62 -6.31
N VAL A 265 -6.03 24.75 -6.38
CA VAL A 265 -7.46 25.14 -6.32
C VAL A 265 -7.85 25.69 -4.94
N ILE A 266 -7.33 25.10 -3.86
CA ILE A 266 -7.66 25.56 -2.49
C ILE A 266 -6.73 26.68 -1.97
N GLY A 267 -5.66 27.02 -2.69
CA GLY A 267 -4.71 28.06 -2.32
C GLY A 267 -3.83 27.72 -1.13
N ILE A 268 -3.56 26.43 -0.85
CA ILE A 268 -2.72 25.96 0.25
C ILE A 268 -1.46 25.34 -0.33
N HIS A 269 -0.32 25.52 0.34
CA HIS A 269 0.96 24.93 -0.09
C HIS A 269 0.85 23.42 -0.30
N ALA A 270 1.39 22.90 -1.42
CA ALA A 270 1.21 21.50 -1.81
C ALA A 270 1.72 20.51 -0.76
N ALA A 271 2.86 20.77 -0.11
CA ALA A 271 3.35 19.91 0.98
C ALA A 271 2.37 19.85 2.18
N SER A 272 1.73 20.97 2.51
CA SER A 272 0.69 21.00 3.54
C SER A 272 -0.56 20.24 3.10
N THR A 273 -0.96 20.38 1.84
CA THR A 273 -2.08 19.62 1.27
C THR A 273 -1.81 18.12 1.31
N THR A 274 -0.64 17.68 0.86
CA THR A 274 -0.23 16.28 0.89
C THR A 274 -0.18 15.72 2.31
N TRP A 275 0.47 16.41 3.26
CA TRP A 275 0.74 15.84 4.58
C TRP A 275 -0.35 16.10 5.62
N TYR A 276 -1.15 17.17 5.50
CA TYR A 276 -2.20 17.49 6.47
C TYR A 276 -3.62 17.20 5.98
N LEU A 277 -3.83 17.06 4.67
CA LEU A 277 -5.16 16.76 4.14
C LEU A 277 -5.23 15.36 3.51
N VAL A 278 -4.35 15.07 2.54
CA VAL A 278 -4.41 13.82 1.76
C VAL A 278 -3.96 12.62 2.58
N LEU A 279 -2.82 12.71 3.28
CA LEU A 279 -2.26 11.61 4.08
C LEU A 279 -3.21 11.05 5.14
N PRO A 280 -3.89 11.86 6.00
CA PRO A 280 -4.83 11.34 6.98
C PRO A 280 -6.02 10.59 6.33
N ILE A 281 -6.52 11.10 5.20
CA ILE A 281 -7.57 10.45 4.42
C ILE A 281 -7.08 9.10 3.88
N MET A 282 -5.88 9.06 3.31
CA MET A 282 -5.26 7.82 2.86
C MET A 282 -5.07 6.81 3.99
N ALA A 283 -4.66 7.26 5.17
CA ALA A 283 -4.51 6.41 6.35
C ALA A 283 -5.84 5.78 6.79
N VAL A 284 -6.92 6.57 6.83
CA VAL A 284 -8.28 6.05 7.10
C VAL A 284 -8.67 5.00 6.07
N LEU A 285 -8.51 5.29 4.78
CA LEU A 285 -8.91 4.39 3.69
C LEU A 285 -8.08 3.09 3.70
N ALA A 286 -6.78 3.16 3.97
CA ALA A 286 -5.90 1.99 4.06
C ALA A 286 -6.32 1.05 5.20
N VAL A 287 -6.63 1.59 6.37
CA VAL A 287 -7.09 0.81 7.52
C VAL A 287 -8.47 0.22 7.28
N LEU A 288 -9.38 0.95 6.61
CA LEU A 288 -10.69 0.41 6.22
C LEU A 288 -10.58 -0.68 5.15
N ALA A 289 -9.63 -0.57 4.22
CA ALA A 289 -9.33 -1.62 3.24
C ALA A 289 -8.85 -2.91 3.95
N LEU A 290 -7.92 -2.76 4.90
CA LEU A 290 -7.43 -3.84 5.76
C LEU A 290 -8.58 -4.49 6.55
N TRP A 291 -9.47 -3.69 7.17
CA TRP A 291 -10.64 -4.18 7.86
C TRP A 291 -11.56 -5.03 6.96
N ARG A 292 -11.87 -4.53 5.77
CA ARG A 292 -12.78 -5.22 4.84
C ARG A 292 -12.23 -6.58 4.42
N LEU A 293 -10.96 -6.66 4.08
CA LEU A 293 -10.32 -7.92 3.73
C LEU A 293 -10.29 -8.88 4.93
N THR A 294 -9.85 -8.39 6.09
CA THR A 294 -9.77 -9.20 7.31
C THR A 294 -11.14 -9.72 7.72
N HIS A 295 -12.19 -8.90 7.67
CA HIS A 295 -13.56 -9.34 7.94
C HIS A 295 -14.00 -10.43 6.95
N ARG A 296 -13.68 -10.28 5.67
CA ARG A 296 -14.03 -11.27 4.63
C ARG A 296 -13.30 -12.60 4.80
N TRP A 297 -12.05 -12.58 5.22
CA TRP A 297 -11.20 -13.78 5.34
C TRP A 297 -11.24 -14.43 6.73
N ALA A 298 -11.51 -13.65 7.77
CA ALA A 298 -11.60 -14.10 9.17
C ALA A 298 -13.01 -13.90 9.79
N PRO A 299 -14.12 -14.36 9.17
CA PRO A 299 -15.48 -13.97 9.58
C PRO A 299 -15.88 -14.41 11.00
N ARG A 300 -15.14 -15.36 11.61
CA ARG A 300 -15.42 -15.81 12.97
C ARG A 300 -14.84 -14.91 14.06
N ARG A 301 -13.73 -14.23 13.78
CA ARG A 301 -12.99 -13.37 14.72
C ARG A 301 -12.40 -12.15 14.02
N PRO A 302 -13.21 -11.40 13.27
CA PRO A 302 -12.69 -10.33 12.42
C PRO A 302 -12.03 -9.22 13.23
N VAL A 303 -12.61 -8.87 14.39
CA VAL A 303 -12.07 -7.80 15.26
C VAL A 303 -10.70 -8.20 15.80
N LEU A 304 -10.54 -9.44 16.32
CA LEU A 304 -9.25 -9.88 16.85
C LEU A 304 -8.16 -9.91 15.78
N ALA A 305 -8.46 -10.50 14.62
CA ALA A 305 -7.51 -10.56 13.51
C ALA A 305 -7.14 -9.16 12.99
N PHE A 306 -8.10 -8.25 12.90
CA PHE A 306 -7.87 -6.88 12.53
C PHE A 306 -7.02 -6.13 13.56
N SER A 307 -7.28 -6.30 14.86
CA SER A 307 -6.48 -5.67 15.91
C SER A 307 -5.02 -6.12 15.88
N VAL A 308 -4.76 -7.42 15.66
CA VAL A 308 -3.39 -7.94 15.47
C VAL A 308 -2.73 -7.35 14.22
N ALA A 309 -3.48 -7.24 13.11
CA ALA A 309 -2.98 -6.63 11.89
C ALA A 309 -2.63 -5.15 12.07
N VAL A 310 -3.43 -4.38 12.81
CA VAL A 310 -3.14 -2.98 13.14
C VAL A 310 -1.94 -2.86 14.09
N ALA A 311 -1.85 -3.73 15.10
CA ALA A 311 -0.68 -3.78 15.98
C ALA A 311 0.61 -4.06 15.19
N TYR A 312 0.56 -4.96 14.21
CA TYR A 312 1.68 -5.21 13.29
C TYR A 312 2.13 -3.93 12.56
N LEU A 313 1.19 -3.09 12.08
CA LEU A 313 1.53 -1.85 11.35
C LEU A 313 2.34 -0.85 12.20
N TYR A 314 2.15 -0.82 13.51
CA TYR A 314 2.88 0.07 14.42
C TYR A 314 4.15 -0.56 15.00
N LEU A 315 4.14 -1.88 15.20
CA LEU A 315 5.22 -2.58 15.88
C LEU A 315 6.27 -3.16 14.92
N VAL A 316 5.93 -3.35 13.63
CA VAL A 316 6.82 -3.94 12.64
C VAL A 316 7.03 -2.97 11.46
N VAL A 317 7.60 -1.82 11.74
CA VAL A 317 7.92 -0.84 10.70
C VAL A 317 9.20 -1.24 9.97
N GLY A 318 10.17 -1.77 10.70
CA GLY A 318 11.50 -2.07 10.16
C GLY A 318 12.32 -0.79 9.93
N GLY A 319 13.53 -0.98 9.39
CA GLY A 319 14.41 0.13 9.02
C GLY A 319 14.30 0.47 7.54
N ASP A 320 14.87 1.56 7.12
CA ASP A 320 14.99 2.08 5.74
C ASP A 320 13.79 1.76 4.82
N ALA A 321 13.97 0.93 3.81
CA ALA A 321 12.93 0.60 2.82
C ALA A 321 12.23 -0.75 3.11
N ALA A 322 12.17 -1.19 4.36
CA ALA A 322 11.38 -2.36 4.77
C ALA A 322 9.89 -2.16 4.42
N LEU A 323 9.17 -3.27 4.18
CA LEU A 323 7.76 -3.22 3.81
C LEU A 323 6.91 -2.39 4.79
N GLY A 324 7.17 -2.53 6.09
CA GLY A 324 6.43 -1.82 7.15
C GLY A 324 6.45 -0.31 7.01
N THR A 325 7.52 0.27 6.45
CA THR A 325 7.62 1.73 6.25
C THR A 325 6.65 2.27 5.21
N PHE A 326 6.18 1.42 4.29
CA PHE A 326 5.21 1.82 3.26
C PHE A 326 3.75 1.75 3.73
N HIS A 327 3.47 1.17 4.90
CA HIS A 327 2.10 1.06 5.40
C HIS A 327 1.57 2.35 6.05
N LEU A 328 2.29 2.96 6.97
CA LEU A 328 1.85 4.18 7.66
C LEU A 328 2.79 5.37 7.42
N PRO A 329 4.11 5.24 7.62
CA PRO A 329 5.00 6.40 7.54
C PRO A 329 5.10 7.02 6.15
N ARG A 330 4.84 6.25 5.09
CA ARG A 330 4.97 6.67 3.68
C ARG A 330 3.68 6.51 2.87
N LEU A 331 2.51 6.56 3.51
CA LEU A 331 1.22 6.43 2.81
C LEU A 331 0.95 7.54 1.79
N TYR A 332 1.50 8.73 2.00
CA TYR A 332 1.38 9.84 1.05
C TYR A 332 2.10 9.59 -0.28
N GLU A 333 3.03 8.66 -0.33
CA GLU A 333 3.58 8.18 -1.59
C GLU A 333 2.61 7.16 -2.20
N GLY A 334 2.29 7.29 -3.48
CA GLY A 334 1.35 6.40 -4.15
C GLY A 334 1.65 4.90 -3.96
N LYS A 335 2.95 4.52 -3.89
CA LYS A 335 3.39 3.14 -3.61
C LYS A 335 2.99 2.65 -2.20
N GLY A 336 2.93 3.55 -1.21
CA GLY A 336 2.46 3.23 0.14
C GLY A 336 0.96 2.91 0.13
N MET A 337 0.16 3.74 -0.52
CA MET A 337 -1.28 3.50 -0.68
C MET A 337 -1.57 2.25 -1.52
N PHE A 338 -0.73 1.96 -2.53
CA PHE A 338 -0.84 0.76 -3.33
C PHE A 338 -0.73 -0.51 -2.45
N VAL A 339 0.31 -0.64 -1.63
CA VAL A 339 0.49 -1.83 -0.79
C VAL A 339 -0.52 -1.91 0.35
N SER A 340 -0.95 -0.77 0.89
CA SER A 340 -1.79 -0.72 2.10
C SER A 340 -3.29 -0.77 1.82
N ALA A 341 -3.75 -0.31 0.66
CA ALA A 341 -5.17 -0.29 0.31
C ALA A 341 -5.48 -1.06 -0.97
N VAL A 342 -4.73 -0.85 -2.07
CA VAL A 342 -5.05 -1.48 -3.35
C VAL A 342 -4.89 -3.00 -3.27
N ILE A 343 -3.80 -3.49 -2.71
CA ILE A 343 -3.56 -4.94 -2.56
C ILE A 343 -4.65 -5.61 -1.72
N PRO A 344 -5.00 -5.15 -0.50
CA PRO A 344 -6.12 -5.71 0.25
C PRO A 344 -7.46 -5.66 -0.50
N LEU A 345 -7.79 -4.55 -1.17
CA LEU A 345 -9.04 -4.42 -1.92
C LEU A 345 -9.04 -5.30 -3.18
N MET A 346 -7.92 -5.49 -3.86
CA MET A 346 -7.85 -6.40 -5.01
C MET A 346 -8.13 -7.83 -4.58
N TRP A 347 -7.53 -8.32 -3.50
CA TRP A 347 -7.84 -9.62 -2.92
C TRP A 347 -9.31 -9.75 -2.50
N LEU A 348 -9.89 -8.69 -1.92
CA LEU A 348 -11.29 -8.65 -1.55
C LEU A 348 -12.20 -8.79 -2.78
N TYR A 349 -11.99 -7.96 -3.80
CA TYR A 349 -12.86 -7.93 -4.98
C TYR A 349 -12.70 -9.18 -5.83
N LEU A 350 -11.49 -9.75 -5.95
CA LEU A 350 -11.28 -11.05 -6.57
C LEU A 350 -12.00 -12.16 -5.80
N THR A 351 -11.95 -12.14 -4.46
CA THR A 351 -12.71 -13.09 -3.62
C THR A 351 -14.21 -12.99 -3.91
N GLU A 352 -14.76 -11.77 -3.91
CA GLU A 352 -16.18 -11.55 -4.20
C GLU A 352 -16.57 -11.94 -5.63
N TRP A 353 -15.71 -11.64 -6.61
CA TRP A 353 -15.93 -12.03 -8.00
C TRP A 353 -15.94 -13.55 -8.17
N PHE A 354 -14.97 -14.25 -7.60
CA PHE A 354 -14.90 -15.70 -7.70
C PHE A 354 -16.00 -16.41 -6.91
N ASP A 355 -16.51 -15.81 -5.83
CA ASP A 355 -17.66 -16.33 -5.08
C ASP A 355 -18.98 -16.13 -5.83
N ASN A 356 -19.29 -14.91 -6.23
CA ASN A 356 -20.66 -14.49 -6.58
C ASN A 356 -20.86 -14.07 -8.04
N ARG A 357 -19.80 -13.94 -8.85
CA ARG A 357 -19.85 -13.42 -10.25
C ARG A 357 -20.55 -12.05 -10.36
N SER A 358 -20.43 -11.22 -9.32
CA SER A 358 -21.08 -9.92 -9.26
C SER A 358 -20.50 -8.93 -10.28
N ARG A 359 -21.36 -8.32 -11.10
CA ARG A 359 -20.94 -7.22 -11.98
C ARG A 359 -20.31 -6.05 -11.20
N ARG A 360 -20.80 -5.79 -9.98
CA ARG A 360 -20.25 -4.77 -9.10
C ARG A 360 -18.78 -5.07 -8.77
N SER A 361 -18.47 -6.30 -8.34
CA SER A 361 -17.10 -6.68 -8.02
C SER A 361 -16.18 -6.57 -9.24
N LEU A 362 -16.66 -6.92 -10.43
CA LEU A 362 -15.91 -6.79 -11.67
C LEU A 362 -15.61 -5.32 -12.00
N LEU A 363 -16.60 -4.43 -11.91
CA LEU A 363 -16.41 -2.99 -12.11
C LEU A 363 -15.44 -2.37 -11.09
N LEU A 364 -15.49 -2.85 -9.83
CA LEU A 364 -14.55 -2.42 -8.80
C LEU A 364 -13.13 -2.94 -9.05
N ILE A 365 -12.95 -4.13 -9.65
CA ILE A 365 -11.64 -4.62 -10.11
C ILE A 365 -11.08 -3.69 -11.19
N VAL A 366 -11.89 -3.32 -12.20
CA VAL A 366 -11.49 -2.36 -13.24
C VAL A 366 -11.11 -1.01 -12.62
N ALA A 367 -11.97 -0.44 -11.80
CA ALA A 367 -11.72 0.85 -11.16
C ALA A 367 -10.45 0.81 -10.27
N LEU A 368 -10.26 -0.29 -9.53
CA LEU A 368 -9.10 -0.44 -8.66
C LEU A 368 -7.79 -0.61 -9.46
N SER A 369 -7.82 -1.26 -10.61
CA SER A 369 -6.64 -1.38 -11.49
C SER A 369 -6.24 -0.04 -12.11
N ILE A 370 -7.22 0.80 -12.48
CA ILE A 370 -6.99 2.18 -12.92
C ILE A 370 -6.40 3.00 -11.76
N THR A 371 -7.01 2.92 -10.57
CA THR A 371 -6.49 3.55 -9.35
C THR A 371 -5.05 3.15 -9.07
N ALA A 372 -4.71 1.88 -9.20
CA ALA A 372 -3.37 1.35 -8.96
C ALA A 372 -2.30 2.01 -9.84
N ILE A 373 -2.58 2.15 -11.14
CA ILE A 373 -1.68 2.82 -12.09
C ILE A 373 -1.56 4.32 -11.79
N GLY A 374 -2.66 4.96 -11.41
CA GLY A 374 -2.64 6.36 -10.97
C GLY A 374 -1.83 6.59 -9.69
N LEU A 375 -1.65 5.57 -8.87
CA LEU A 375 -0.83 5.65 -7.65
C LEU A 375 0.65 5.35 -7.92
N THR A 376 0.97 4.33 -8.72
CA THR A 376 2.37 3.92 -8.90
C THR A 376 2.57 3.03 -10.13
N THR A 377 3.70 3.21 -10.82
CA THR A 377 4.15 2.32 -11.90
C THR A 377 4.44 0.89 -11.43
N THR A 378 4.78 0.68 -10.16
CA THR A 378 4.97 -0.65 -9.54
C THR A 378 3.72 -1.54 -9.73
N ALA A 379 2.54 -0.94 -9.87
CA ALA A 379 1.29 -1.66 -10.12
C ALA A 379 1.32 -2.47 -11.43
N ALA A 380 2.03 -1.98 -12.44
CA ALA A 380 2.17 -2.68 -13.73
C ALA A 380 2.93 -4.01 -13.63
N ILE A 381 3.69 -4.21 -12.56
CA ILE A 381 4.45 -5.44 -12.28
C ILE A 381 3.70 -6.33 -11.27
N ILE A 382 3.28 -5.75 -10.16
CA ILE A 382 2.69 -6.53 -9.06
C ILE A 382 1.28 -7.02 -9.37
N LEU A 383 0.43 -6.23 -10.05
CA LEU A 383 -0.93 -6.65 -10.37
C LEU A 383 -0.98 -7.86 -11.30
N PRO A 384 -0.20 -7.95 -12.40
CA PRO A 384 -0.14 -9.17 -13.22
C PRO A 384 0.23 -10.42 -12.41
N MET A 385 1.19 -10.30 -11.49
CA MET A 385 1.61 -11.41 -10.64
C MET A 385 0.52 -11.83 -9.66
N LEU A 386 -0.14 -10.87 -8.99
CA LEU A 386 -1.25 -11.12 -8.08
C LEU A 386 -2.43 -11.78 -8.79
N VAL A 387 -2.86 -11.19 -9.91
CA VAL A 387 -4.03 -11.66 -10.68
C VAL A 387 -3.71 -12.98 -11.38
N GLY A 388 -2.48 -13.14 -11.87
CA GLY A 388 -1.99 -14.38 -12.46
C GLY A 388 -1.97 -15.53 -11.45
N ALA A 389 -1.48 -15.28 -10.23
CA ALA A 389 -1.46 -16.24 -9.13
C ALA A 389 -2.89 -16.68 -8.72
N ALA A 390 -3.81 -15.71 -8.57
CA ALA A 390 -5.22 -15.97 -8.27
C ALA A 390 -5.91 -16.72 -9.43
N GLY A 391 -5.64 -16.29 -10.67
CA GLY A 391 -6.16 -16.90 -11.88
C GLY A 391 -5.69 -18.33 -12.03
N PHE A 392 -4.40 -18.59 -11.84
CA PHE A 392 -3.83 -19.95 -11.89
C PHE A 392 -4.53 -20.88 -10.88
N ALA A 393 -4.69 -20.43 -9.65
CA ALA A 393 -5.42 -21.21 -8.64
C ALA A 393 -6.85 -21.54 -9.10
N MET A 394 -7.54 -20.62 -9.77
CA MET A 394 -8.90 -20.84 -10.31
C MET A 394 -8.91 -21.75 -11.53
N LEU A 395 -7.86 -21.74 -12.35
CA LEU A 395 -7.69 -22.69 -13.46
C LEU A 395 -7.62 -24.14 -12.95
N LEU A 396 -6.90 -24.39 -11.85
CA LEU A 396 -6.76 -25.73 -11.24
C LEU A 396 -8.10 -26.35 -10.80
N VAL A 397 -9.15 -25.52 -10.64
CA VAL A 397 -10.50 -25.97 -10.28
C VAL A 397 -11.53 -25.75 -11.40
N GLY A 398 -11.08 -25.59 -12.63
CA GLY A 398 -11.93 -25.49 -13.83
C GLY A 398 -12.66 -24.14 -13.99
N ARG A 399 -12.30 -23.10 -13.23
CA ARG A 399 -12.94 -21.78 -13.28
C ARG A 399 -12.29 -20.81 -14.28
N TRP A 400 -11.80 -21.34 -15.42
CA TRP A 400 -10.99 -20.60 -16.39
C TRP A 400 -11.68 -19.35 -16.96
N LYS A 401 -12.98 -19.43 -17.31
CA LYS A 401 -13.74 -18.26 -17.82
C LYS A 401 -13.74 -17.10 -16.83
N ALA A 402 -13.90 -17.41 -15.57
CA ALA A 402 -13.90 -16.39 -14.54
C ALA A 402 -12.52 -15.81 -14.27
N ALA A 403 -11.48 -16.64 -14.34
CA ALA A 403 -10.09 -16.21 -14.24
C ALA A 403 -9.73 -15.29 -15.42
N LEU A 404 -10.12 -15.65 -16.64
CA LEU A 404 -9.90 -14.84 -17.83
C LEU A 404 -10.58 -13.47 -17.73
N VAL A 405 -11.87 -13.44 -17.36
CA VAL A 405 -12.62 -12.19 -17.22
C VAL A 405 -12.01 -11.28 -16.13
N ALA A 406 -11.62 -11.86 -14.98
CA ALA A 406 -10.92 -11.10 -13.93
C ALA A 406 -9.55 -10.59 -14.41
N GLY A 407 -8.82 -11.44 -15.16
CA GLY A 407 -7.52 -11.07 -15.75
C GLY A 407 -7.65 -9.88 -16.70
N VAL A 408 -8.58 -9.93 -17.64
CA VAL A 408 -8.83 -8.82 -18.56
C VAL A 408 -9.26 -7.55 -17.79
N ALA A 409 -10.20 -7.69 -16.87
CA ALA A 409 -10.70 -6.56 -16.06
C ALA A 409 -9.58 -5.87 -15.25
N ALA A 410 -8.65 -6.66 -14.69
CA ALA A 410 -7.59 -6.13 -13.85
C ALA A 410 -6.36 -5.65 -14.64
N LEU A 411 -6.10 -6.17 -15.83
CA LEU A 411 -4.83 -5.95 -16.52
C LEU A 411 -4.94 -5.10 -17.80
N ALA A 412 -6.12 -4.94 -18.38
CA ALA A 412 -6.27 -4.19 -19.63
C ALA A 412 -5.76 -2.75 -19.52
N TYR A 413 -6.15 -2.03 -18.46
CA TYR A 413 -5.71 -0.65 -18.26
C TYR A 413 -4.22 -0.54 -17.88
N PRO A 414 -3.69 -1.30 -16.91
CA PRO A 414 -2.25 -1.33 -16.62
C PRO A 414 -1.38 -1.61 -17.84
N ILE A 415 -1.70 -2.65 -18.62
CA ILE A 415 -0.94 -3.00 -19.82
C ILE A 415 -1.08 -1.88 -20.87
N GLY A 416 -2.31 -1.40 -21.11
CA GLY A 416 -2.55 -0.31 -22.04
C GLY A 416 -1.78 0.95 -21.68
N SER A 417 -1.73 1.33 -20.41
CA SER A 417 -0.99 2.51 -19.95
C SER A 417 0.52 2.38 -20.17
N VAL A 418 1.10 1.21 -19.94
CA VAL A 418 2.53 0.95 -20.22
C VAL A 418 2.82 1.02 -21.72
N VAL A 419 1.96 0.42 -22.55
CA VAL A 419 2.13 0.45 -24.01
C VAL A 419 2.04 1.89 -24.53
N VAL A 420 1.01 2.65 -24.13
CA VAL A 420 0.85 4.05 -24.54
C VAL A 420 2.03 4.90 -24.07
N SER A 421 2.47 4.71 -22.83
CA SER A 421 3.64 5.42 -22.29
C SER A 421 4.91 5.17 -23.11
N ARG A 422 5.16 3.91 -23.51
CA ARG A 422 6.30 3.58 -24.36
C ARG A 422 6.20 4.19 -25.75
N LEU A 423 5.01 4.22 -26.32
CA LEU A 423 4.78 4.81 -27.65
C LEU A 423 4.90 6.35 -27.63
N VAL A 424 4.38 7.00 -26.59
CA VAL A 424 4.35 8.48 -26.47
C VAL A 424 5.70 9.02 -25.98
N LEU A 425 6.35 8.32 -25.04
CA LEU A 425 7.59 8.79 -24.40
C LEU A 425 8.88 8.19 -25.01
N GLY A 426 8.77 7.54 -26.15
CA GLY A 426 9.95 7.07 -26.89
C GLY A 426 10.71 5.90 -26.25
N GLY A 427 10.03 5.06 -25.45
CA GLY A 427 10.62 3.81 -24.98
C GLY A 427 11.75 3.98 -23.97
N MET A 428 11.68 5.00 -23.12
CA MET A 428 12.65 5.23 -22.04
C MET A 428 12.79 3.99 -21.17
N SER A 429 13.95 3.37 -21.19
CA SER A 429 14.30 2.25 -20.33
C SER A 429 14.55 2.77 -18.92
N ALA A 430 14.04 2.08 -17.92
CA ALA A 430 14.48 2.27 -16.53
C ALA A 430 15.89 1.69 -16.34
N SER A 431 16.78 1.99 -17.29
CA SER A 431 18.17 1.58 -17.29
C SER A 431 18.93 2.53 -16.38
N GLY A 432 19.53 2.06 -15.36
CA GLY A 432 20.41 2.88 -14.54
C GLY A 432 20.63 2.34 -13.14
N ALA A 433 20.02 1.22 -12.79
CA ALA A 433 20.26 0.58 -11.52
C ALA A 433 20.58 -0.91 -11.71
N ASP A 434 21.30 -1.26 -12.75
CA ASP A 434 21.67 -2.65 -13.05
C ASP A 434 22.52 -3.28 -11.94
N ASP A 435 23.21 -2.46 -11.13
CA ASP A 435 24.02 -2.92 -9.99
C ASP A 435 23.22 -3.20 -8.70
N ALA A 436 21.95 -2.84 -8.63
CA ALA A 436 21.10 -3.01 -7.45
C ALA A 436 20.16 -4.20 -7.59
N PHE A 437 20.66 -5.33 -8.02
CA PHE A 437 19.88 -6.58 -8.02
C PHE A 437 19.78 -7.15 -6.61
N PHE A 438 18.57 -7.56 -6.23
CA PHE A 438 18.29 -8.13 -4.91
C PHE A 438 17.86 -9.58 -5.06
N ASP A 439 18.65 -10.49 -4.53
CA ASP A 439 18.39 -11.92 -4.54
C ASP A 439 17.13 -12.30 -3.74
N ALA A 440 16.77 -13.57 -3.82
CA ALA A 440 15.58 -14.11 -3.15
C ALA A 440 15.69 -13.98 -1.61
N ALA A 441 16.86 -14.19 -1.02
CA ALA A 441 17.09 -14.09 0.41
C ALA A 441 16.95 -12.64 0.89
N TYR A 442 17.57 -11.69 0.17
CA TYR A 442 17.41 -10.26 0.46
C TYR A 442 15.95 -9.82 0.34
N THR A 443 15.26 -10.25 -0.73
CA THR A 443 13.85 -9.92 -0.98
C THR A 443 12.95 -10.40 0.15
N TYR A 444 13.18 -11.61 0.66
CA TYR A 444 12.47 -12.13 1.84
C TYR A 444 12.74 -11.26 3.07
N ARG A 445 14.02 -11.07 3.42
CA ARG A 445 14.43 -10.30 4.61
C ARG A 445 13.85 -8.89 4.61
N ARG A 446 13.87 -8.22 3.47
CA ARG A 446 13.38 -6.85 3.34
C ARG A 446 11.87 -6.72 3.51
N THR A 447 11.12 -7.73 3.13
CA THR A 447 9.64 -7.67 3.12
C THR A 447 8.99 -8.42 4.27
N LEU A 448 9.52 -9.58 4.65
CA LEU A 448 8.98 -10.43 5.70
C LEU A 448 9.80 -10.36 7.00
N MET A 449 10.93 -9.65 6.98
CA MET A 449 11.85 -9.41 8.10
C MET A 449 12.75 -10.63 8.42
N VAL A 450 13.46 -10.56 9.54
CA VAL A 450 14.42 -11.57 10.02
C VAL A 450 14.09 -12.00 11.45
N GLY A 451 14.75 -13.05 11.92
CA GLY A 451 14.58 -13.57 13.28
C GLY A 451 13.16 -14.03 13.54
N VAL A 452 12.68 -13.81 14.76
CA VAL A 452 11.31 -14.19 15.19
C VAL A 452 10.25 -13.58 14.31
N VAL A 453 10.42 -12.32 13.92
CA VAL A 453 9.45 -11.62 13.03
C VAL A 453 9.45 -12.23 11.63
N GLY A 454 10.62 -12.56 11.10
CA GLY A 454 10.75 -13.30 9.83
C GLY A 454 10.08 -14.66 9.87
N VAL A 455 10.22 -15.41 10.97
CA VAL A 455 9.49 -16.67 11.17
C VAL A 455 7.98 -16.46 11.15
N ILE A 456 7.47 -15.44 11.85
CA ILE A 456 6.04 -15.11 11.85
C ILE A 456 5.57 -14.72 10.44
N GLY A 457 6.36 -13.93 9.71
CA GLY A 457 6.11 -13.57 8.30
C GLY A 457 6.04 -14.80 7.40
N GLY A 458 6.98 -15.74 7.55
CA GLY A 458 6.99 -17.03 6.84
C GLY A 458 5.78 -17.90 7.19
N LEU A 459 5.42 -17.99 8.47
CA LEU A 459 4.20 -18.70 8.89
C LEU A 459 2.95 -18.06 8.29
N ALA A 460 2.88 -16.73 8.21
CA ALA A 460 1.79 -16.03 7.56
C ALA A 460 1.74 -16.33 6.05
N LEU A 461 2.90 -16.42 5.38
CA LEU A 461 3.01 -16.77 3.97
C LEU A 461 2.57 -18.22 3.71
N TRP A 462 3.19 -19.20 4.35
CA TRP A 462 3.02 -20.63 4.00
C TRP A 462 1.85 -21.31 4.71
N CYS A 463 1.43 -20.84 5.89
CA CYS A 463 0.23 -21.34 6.58
C CYS A 463 -1.03 -20.49 6.31
N GLY A 464 -0.87 -19.24 5.84
CA GLY A 464 -1.98 -18.31 5.57
C GLY A 464 -3.12 -18.91 4.73
N PRO A 465 -2.85 -19.64 3.63
CA PRO A 465 -3.89 -20.32 2.84
C PRO A 465 -4.75 -21.28 3.65
N LEU A 466 -4.18 -22.00 4.60
CA LEU A 466 -4.89 -22.95 5.45
C LEU A 466 -5.72 -22.26 6.54
N LEU A 467 -5.37 -21.03 6.88
CA LEU A 467 -6.04 -20.21 7.90
C LEU A 467 -7.22 -19.43 7.34
N ALA A 468 -7.16 -19.05 6.06
CA ALA A 468 -8.28 -18.45 5.34
C ALA A 468 -9.38 -19.50 5.12
N ARG A 469 -10.23 -19.70 6.14
CA ARG A 469 -11.17 -20.83 6.29
C ARG A 469 -12.35 -20.87 5.32
N ARG A 470 -12.18 -20.30 4.15
CA ARG A 470 -13.17 -20.30 3.07
C ARG A 470 -12.49 -20.78 1.80
N ARG A 471 -13.26 -21.46 0.96
CA ARG A 471 -12.73 -22.11 -0.26
C ARG A 471 -12.01 -21.13 -1.16
N THR A 472 -12.65 -20.01 -1.50
CA THR A 472 -12.08 -19.03 -2.42
C THR A 472 -10.86 -18.31 -1.84
N PRO A 473 -10.92 -17.65 -0.66
CA PRO A 473 -9.73 -17.05 -0.07
C PRO A 473 -8.56 -18.01 0.08
N ALA A 474 -8.81 -19.21 0.59
CA ALA A 474 -7.78 -20.23 0.79
C ALA A 474 -7.08 -20.59 -0.53
N LEU A 475 -7.86 -20.83 -1.60
CA LEU A 475 -7.32 -21.27 -2.88
C LEU A 475 -6.54 -20.15 -3.59
N ILE A 476 -7.08 -18.92 -3.65
CA ILE A 476 -6.36 -17.80 -4.32
C ILE A 476 -5.12 -17.39 -3.53
N THR A 477 -5.17 -17.45 -2.20
CA THR A 477 -3.98 -17.20 -1.37
C THR A 477 -2.93 -18.29 -1.57
N ALA A 478 -3.33 -19.56 -1.73
CA ALA A 478 -2.40 -20.65 -2.05
C ALA A 478 -1.72 -20.42 -3.42
N GLY A 479 -2.44 -19.87 -4.39
CA GLY A 479 -1.84 -19.43 -5.66
C GLY A 479 -0.76 -18.36 -5.46
N ALA A 480 -1.04 -17.35 -4.63
CA ALA A 480 -0.06 -16.32 -4.28
C ALA A 480 1.17 -16.89 -3.54
N THR A 481 0.93 -17.78 -2.57
CA THR A 481 2.00 -18.48 -1.86
C THR A 481 2.87 -19.31 -2.80
N LEU A 482 2.25 -20.01 -3.76
CA LEU A 482 2.99 -20.77 -4.76
C LEU A 482 3.84 -19.87 -5.66
N ALA A 483 3.25 -18.78 -6.17
CA ALA A 483 3.97 -17.83 -7.00
C ALA A 483 5.20 -17.25 -6.28
N LEU A 484 5.04 -16.82 -5.01
CA LEU A 484 6.15 -16.33 -4.21
C LEU A 484 7.18 -17.41 -3.87
N SER A 485 6.74 -18.64 -3.58
CA SER A 485 7.66 -19.74 -3.31
C SER A 485 8.51 -20.09 -4.52
N VAL A 486 7.97 -19.97 -5.74
CA VAL A 486 8.75 -20.10 -6.98
C VAL A 486 9.76 -18.97 -7.11
N LEU A 487 9.35 -17.71 -6.85
CA LEU A 487 10.23 -16.55 -6.93
C LEU A 487 11.34 -16.54 -5.88
N PHE A 488 11.14 -17.21 -4.75
CA PHE A 488 12.16 -17.38 -3.73
C PHE A 488 13.15 -18.53 -4.01
N VAL A 489 12.96 -19.28 -5.10
CA VAL A 489 13.99 -20.24 -5.56
C VAL A 489 15.18 -19.43 -6.10
N PRO A 490 16.42 -19.71 -5.63
CA PRO A 490 17.62 -19.05 -6.14
C PRO A 490 17.72 -19.12 -7.66
N GLY A 491 18.07 -18.02 -8.31
CA GLY A 491 18.19 -17.91 -9.76
C GLY A 491 16.90 -17.48 -10.48
N VAL A 492 15.71 -17.57 -9.86
CA VAL A 492 14.44 -17.21 -10.54
C VAL A 492 14.28 -15.71 -10.68
N LEU A 493 14.55 -14.94 -9.63
CA LEU A 493 14.49 -13.47 -9.70
C LEU A 493 15.56 -12.92 -10.65
N GLU A 494 16.76 -13.52 -10.65
CA GLU A 494 17.85 -13.23 -11.56
C GLU A 494 17.43 -13.45 -13.01
N ALA A 495 16.84 -14.60 -13.31
CA ALA A 495 16.31 -14.89 -14.63
C ALA A 495 15.20 -13.93 -15.06
N MET A 496 14.29 -13.57 -14.13
CA MET A 496 13.27 -12.56 -14.41
C MET A 496 13.86 -11.18 -14.69
N SER A 497 14.88 -10.77 -13.94
CA SER A 497 15.59 -9.52 -14.17
C SER A 497 16.23 -9.50 -15.56
N ALA A 498 16.97 -10.55 -15.91
CA ALA A 498 17.63 -10.69 -17.21
C ALA A 498 16.64 -10.67 -18.38
N LEU A 499 15.48 -11.33 -18.23
CA LEU A 499 14.46 -11.41 -19.29
C LEU A 499 13.63 -10.13 -19.45
N SER A 500 13.38 -9.41 -18.35
CA SER A 500 12.49 -8.25 -18.36
C SER A 500 13.21 -6.90 -18.44
N GLY A 501 14.51 -6.84 -18.14
CA GLY A 501 15.27 -5.61 -17.96
C GLY A 501 14.84 -4.81 -16.72
N ILE A 502 14.12 -5.46 -15.76
CA ILE A 502 13.59 -4.83 -14.57
C ILE A 502 14.33 -5.40 -13.35
N SER A 503 15.31 -4.69 -12.82
CA SER A 503 16.09 -5.16 -11.66
C SER A 503 15.61 -4.55 -10.34
N VAL A 504 15.60 -3.22 -10.26
CA VAL A 504 15.44 -2.42 -9.02
C VAL A 504 14.11 -2.61 -8.30
N VAL A 505 13.04 -3.04 -8.98
CA VAL A 505 11.70 -3.13 -8.40
C VAL A 505 11.29 -4.57 -8.07
N LEU A 506 12.07 -5.58 -8.45
CA LEU A 506 11.70 -7.00 -8.23
C LEU A 506 11.65 -7.38 -6.74
N TRP A 507 12.42 -6.74 -5.88
CA TRP A 507 12.32 -6.96 -4.43
C TRP A 507 10.93 -6.62 -3.85
N ARG A 508 10.09 -5.90 -4.61
CA ARG A 508 8.71 -5.56 -4.20
C ARG A 508 7.70 -6.68 -4.48
N VAL A 509 8.12 -7.77 -5.12
CA VAL A 509 7.20 -8.85 -5.48
C VAL A 509 6.38 -9.38 -4.30
N PRO A 510 6.91 -9.53 -3.06
CA PRO A 510 6.11 -9.96 -1.93
C PRO A 510 5.01 -8.96 -1.53
N TRP A 511 5.00 -7.73 -2.07
CA TRP A 511 3.91 -6.78 -1.86
C TRP A 511 2.56 -7.28 -2.41
N LEU A 512 2.57 -8.29 -3.30
CA LEU A 512 1.33 -8.93 -3.75
C LEU A 512 0.54 -9.57 -2.60
N LEU A 513 1.18 -9.85 -1.45
CA LEU A 513 0.50 -10.36 -0.25
C LEU A 513 -0.13 -9.21 0.56
N ALA A 514 -1.34 -9.42 1.01
CA ALA A 514 -1.91 -8.62 2.10
C ALA A 514 -1.34 -9.08 3.45
N LEU A 515 -0.02 -8.91 3.64
CA LEU A 515 0.73 -9.46 4.77
C LEU A 515 0.12 -9.13 6.14
N PRO A 516 -0.30 -7.89 6.45
CA PRO A 516 -0.93 -7.59 7.74
C PRO A 516 -2.19 -8.43 8.00
N THR A 517 -3.01 -8.68 6.96
CA THR A 517 -4.19 -9.56 7.06
C THR A 517 -3.77 -10.99 7.35
N LEU A 518 -2.77 -11.54 6.64
CA LEU A 518 -2.30 -12.91 6.85
C LEU A 518 -1.73 -13.11 8.26
N ILE A 519 -1.00 -12.13 8.78
CA ILE A 519 -0.52 -12.13 10.17
C ILE A 519 -1.69 -12.12 11.15
N GLY A 520 -2.71 -11.29 10.90
CA GLY A 520 -3.94 -11.30 11.70
C GLY A 520 -4.68 -12.65 11.67
N LEU A 521 -4.61 -13.39 10.54
CA LEU A 521 -5.21 -14.73 10.46
C LEU A 521 -4.51 -15.75 11.37
N LEU A 522 -3.24 -15.58 11.71
CA LEU A 522 -2.52 -16.51 12.59
C LEU A 522 -3.23 -16.67 13.95
N CYS A 523 -3.85 -15.62 14.50
CA CYS A 523 -4.61 -15.74 15.76
C CYS A 523 -5.96 -16.47 15.60
N THR A 524 -6.37 -16.84 14.38
CA THR A 524 -7.63 -17.56 14.13
C THR A 524 -7.46 -19.08 14.02
N VAL A 525 -6.26 -19.60 14.30
CA VAL A 525 -5.97 -21.04 14.33
C VAL A 525 -6.97 -21.76 15.22
N ARG A 526 -7.51 -22.89 14.75
CA ARG A 526 -8.35 -23.77 15.57
C ARG A 526 -7.47 -24.70 16.40
N VAL A 527 -7.50 -24.50 17.68
CA VAL A 527 -7.00 -25.48 18.63
C VAL A 527 -8.15 -26.46 18.92
N PRO A 528 -7.95 -27.79 18.79
CA PRO A 528 -8.96 -28.78 19.09
C PRO A 528 -9.15 -28.86 20.61
N VAL A 529 -10.00 -28.00 21.17
CA VAL A 529 -10.30 -27.94 22.59
C VAL A 529 -11.81 -28.15 22.83
N ALA A 530 -12.17 -28.73 23.95
CA ALA A 530 -13.52 -29.21 24.26
C ALA A 530 -14.57 -28.08 24.37
N SER A 531 -14.16 -26.84 24.74
CA SER A 531 -15.10 -25.74 24.96
C SER A 531 -14.89 -24.54 24.05
N ARG A 532 -15.98 -23.82 23.76
CA ARG A 532 -15.94 -22.56 23.02
C ARG A 532 -15.14 -21.47 23.77
N ALA A 533 -15.19 -21.48 25.10
CA ALA A 533 -14.44 -20.55 25.94
C ALA A 533 -12.92 -20.78 25.80
N MET A 534 -12.46 -22.04 25.93
CA MET A 534 -11.06 -22.40 25.72
C MET A 534 -10.57 -22.05 24.30
N SER A 535 -11.41 -22.27 23.28
CA SER A 535 -11.04 -21.87 21.92
C SER A 535 -10.92 -20.34 21.76
N ARG A 536 -11.71 -19.55 22.49
CA ARG A 536 -11.55 -18.08 22.53
C ARG A 536 -10.30 -17.68 23.28
N ALA A 537 -10.03 -18.27 24.42
CA ALA A 537 -8.85 -18.03 25.22
C ALA A 537 -7.56 -18.38 24.45
N ALA A 538 -7.51 -19.53 23.76
CA ALA A 538 -6.39 -19.92 22.94
C ALA A 538 -6.09 -18.91 21.82
N SER A 539 -7.11 -18.40 21.11
CA SER A 539 -6.88 -17.38 20.08
C SER A 539 -6.46 -16.02 20.67
N GLY A 540 -7.02 -15.66 21.83
CA GLY A 540 -6.57 -14.49 22.58
C GLY A 540 -5.09 -14.64 22.99
N GLY A 541 -4.72 -15.80 23.51
CA GLY A 541 -3.32 -16.11 23.88
C GLY A 541 -2.37 -16.01 22.67
N ILE A 542 -2.75 -16.56 21.51
CA ILE A 542 -1.96 -16.44 20.27
C ILE A 542 -1.83 -14.97 19.86
N ALA A 543 -2.92 -14.19 19.92
CA ALA A 543 -2.87 -12.77 19.60
C ALA A 543 -1.93 -12.00 20.54
N VAL A 544 -1.99 -12.26 21.84
CA VAL A 544 -1.06 -11.67 22.82
C VAL A 544 0.39 -12.09 22.53
N LEU A 545 0.63 -13.37 22.23
CA LEU A 545 1.95 -13.86 21.88
C LEU A 545 2.51 -13.17 20.63
N LEU A 546 1.70 -13.00 19.58
CA LEU A 546 2.11 -12.29 18.36
C LEU A 546 2.47 -10.83 18.67
N VAL A 547 1.61 -10.12 19.38
CA VAL A 547 1.86 -8.70 19.72
C VAL A 547 3.08 -8.56 20.62
N ALA A 548 3.25 -9.45 21.61
CA ALA A 548 4.45 -9.47 22.46
C ALA A 548 5.72 -9.77 21.64
N SER A 549 5.65 -10.72 20.71
CA SER A 549 6.77 -11.01 19.80
C SER A 549 7.15 -9.80 18.96
N PHE A 550 6.18 -9.06 18.44
CA PHE A 550 6.44 -7.82 17.69
C PHE A 550 7.07 -6.76 18.60
N ALA A 551 6.54 -6.57 19.80
CA ALA A 551 7.06 -5.56 20.73
C ALA A 551 8.50 -5.85 21.19
N LEU A 552 8.88 -7.14 21.29
CA LEU A 552 10.19 -7.56 21.79
C LEU A 552 11.24 -7.73 20.68
N PHE A 553 10.86 -8.15 19.48
CA PHE A 553 11.78 -8.58 18.43
C PHE A 553 11.69 -7.80 17.12
N ALA A 554 10.72 -6.89 16.99
CA ALA A 554 10.61 -6.05 15.79
C ALA A 554 11.18 -4.65 16.05
N THR A 555 11.22 -3.85 14.99
CA THR A 555 11.51 -2.41 15.03
C THR A 555 10.21 -1.64 15.04
N PRO A 556 9.73 -1.18 16.21
CA PRO A 556 8.48 -0.41 16.29
C PRO A 556 8.66 0.99 15.71
N MET A 557 7.54 1.64 15.39
CA MET A 557 7.51 2.95 14.75
C MET A 557 8.28 4.05 15.49
N TRP A 558 8.29 3.99 16.81
CA TRP A 558 9.00 4.94 17.69
C TRP A 558 10.47 4.57 17.97
N SER A 559 10.98 3.51 17.34
CA SER A 559 12.41 3.16 17.45
C SER A 559 13.24 4.12 16.60
N PRO A 560 14.41 4.59 17.09
CA PRO A 560 15.34 5.39 16.29
C PRO A 560 15.76 4.71 14.98
N THR A 561 15.84 3.37 14.97
CA THR A 561 16.21 2.58 13.81
C THR A 561 15.08 2.43 12.77
N SER A 562 13.86 2.88 13.09
CA SER A 562 12.73 2.91 12.15
C SER A 562 12.83 4.06 11.15
N TRP A 563 13.67 5.04 11.42
CA TRP A 563 13.77 6.30 10.65
C TRP A 563 12.46 7.10 10.67
N VAL A 564 11.62 6.89 11.67
CA VAL A 564 10.37 7.62 11.90
C VAL A 564 10.53 8.48 13.14
N ASP A 565 10.39 9.78 12.98
CA ASP A 565 10.35 10.72 14.08
C ASP A 565 8.91 10.85 14.57
N VAL A 566 8.69 10.71 15.87
CA VAL A 566 7.39 10.92 16.52
C VAL A 566 7.41 12.30 17.19
N HIS A 567 6.51 13.16 16.76
CA HIS A 567 6.42 14.55 17.22
C HIS A 567 5.24 14.74 18.19
N ASP A 568 5.32 15.74 19.05
CA ASP A 568 4.28 16.16 19.98
C ASP A 568 3.20 17.05 19.35
N ARG A 569 3.47 17.56 18.15
CA ARG A 569 2.58 18.42 17.37
C ARG A 569 2.59 18.06 15.90
N PRO A 570 1.52 18.37 15.14
CA PRO A 570 1.50 18.20 13.70
C PRO A 570 2.65 18.94 13.02
N THR A 571 3.38 18.26 12.14
CA THR A 571 4.53 18.82 11.45
C THR A 571 4.59 18.33 10.01
N TRP A 572 5.26 19.07 9.14
CA TRP A 572 5.70 18.53 7.87
C TRP A 572 6.60 17.33 8.09
N LYS A 573 6.68 16.41 7.11
CA LYS A 573 7.56 15.23 7.19
C LYS A 573 9.03 15.58 6.89
N LEU A 574 9.43 16.79 7.28
CA LEU A 574 10.76 17.35 7.14
C LEU A 574 11.26 17.88 8.48
N PRO A 575 12.57 17.77 8.78
CA PRO A 575 13.16 18.42 9.94
C PRO A 575 12.91 19.93 9.91
N GLN A 576 12.35 20.47 11.00
CA GLN A 576 11.92 21.86 11.10
C GLN A 576 13.04 22.86 10.78
N GLN A 577 14.28 22.54 11.19
CA GLN A 577 15.44 23.38 10.88
C GLN A 577 15.67 23.51 9.38
N ARG A 578 15.65 22.38 8.64
CA ARG A 578 15.85 22.39 7.17
C ARG A 578 14.72 23.15 6.46
N GLN A 579 13.49 22.93 6.91
CA GLN A 579 12.32 23.66 6.41
C GLN A 579 12.49 25.17 6.58
N SER A 580 12.87 25.62 7.79
CA SER A 580 13.04 27.06 8.08
C SER A 580 14.19 27.70 7.29
N ILE A 581 15.26 26.93 7.03
CA ILE A 581 16.37 27.38 6.15
C ILE A 581 15.88 27.52 4.71
N ALA A 582 15.17 26.54 4.18
CA ALA A 582 14.68 26.60 2.80
C ALA A 582 13.69 27.75 2.56
N PHE A 583 12.80 28.03 3.53
CA PHE A 583 11.94 29.22 3.48
C PHE A 583 12.72 30.53 3.55
N TRP A 584 13.77 30.59 4.37
CA TRP A 584 14.66 31.74 4.42
C TRP A 584 15.36 31.94 3.07
N ILE A 585 15.91 30.90 2.45
CA ILE A 585 16.55 30.98 1.11
C ILE A 585 15.54 31.42 0.05
N LYS A 586 14.28 30.94 0.10
CA LYS A 586 13.22 31.38 -0.81
C LYS A 586 13.00 32.90 -0.72
N GLY A 587 13.10 33.49 0.47
CA GLY A 587 12.90 34.92 0.71
C GLY A 587 14.10 35.82 0.36
N LEU A 588 15.25 35.25 -0.02
CA LEU A 588 16.42 36.04 -0.39
C LEU A 588 16.29 36.64 -1.81
N ASP A 589 16.77 37.86 -1.99
CA ASP A 589 16.96 38.46 -3.32
C ASP A 589 18.22 37.85 -3.97
N ARG A 590 18.02 36.75 -4.69
CA ARG A 590 19.08 35.95 -5.30
C ARG A 590 19.23 36.29 -6.78
N PRO A 591 20.47 36.32 -7.31
CA PRO A 591 20.67 36.42 -8.75
C PRO A 591 20.09 35.18 -9.47
N PRO A 592 19.82 35.29 -10.78
CA PRO A 592 19.48 34.11 -11.61
C PRO A 592 20.52 33.00 -11.49
N GLY A 593 20.14 31.79 -11.85
CA GLY A 593 21.00 30.60 -11.82
C GLY A 593 20.68 29.61 -10.70
N LEU A 594 21.46 28.55 -10.64
CA LEU A 594 21.22 27.48 -9.67
C LEU A 594 21.68 27.87 -8.27
N LEU A 595 20.98 27.31 -7.28
CA LEU A 595 21.39 27.32 -5.88
C LEU A 595 22.32 26.13 -5.61
N LEU A 596 23.52 26.40 -5.13
CA LEU A 596 24.40 25.42 -4.52
C LEU A 596 24.30 25.54 -2.99
N ALA A 597 23.92 24.45 -2.33
CA ALA A 597 23.80 24.37 -0.88
C ALA A 597 24.03 22.91 -0.42
N PRO A 598 24.14 22.62 0.89
CA PRO A 598 24.19 21.25 1.36
C PRO A 598 23.03 20.42 0.78
N LYS A 599 23.31 19.17 0.40
CA LYS A 599 22.34 18.28 -0.29
C LYS A 599 20.97 18.25 0.37
N THR A 600 20.93 18.21 1.71
CA THR A 600 19.67 18.20 2.48
C THR A 600 18.88 19.50 2.34
N ILE A 601 19.55 20.64 2.16
CA ILE A 601 18.91 21.94 1.96
C ILE A 601 18.44 22.08 0.52
N MET A 602 19.26 21.70 -0.47
CA MET A 602 18.85 21.67 -1.88
C MET A 602 17.59 20.84 -2.09
N ARG A 603 17.55 19.65 -1.49
CA ARG A 603 16.36 18.78 -1.51
C ARG A 603 15.14 19.45 -0.88
N THR A 604 15.30 20.07 0.30
CA THR A 604 14.21 20.73 1.01
C THR A 604 13.69 21.96 0.26
N SER A 605 14.57 22.70 -0.43
CA SER A 605 14.19 23.87 -1.22
C SER A 605 13.19 23.56 -2.32
N LEU A 606 13.35 22.42 -3.02
CA LEU A 606 12.40 21.99 -4.05
C LEU A 606 11.04 21.54 -3.48
N ILE A 607 11.01 21.14 -2.21
CA ILE A 607 9.76 20.82 -1.52
C ILE A 607 9.05 22.09 -1.02
N VAL A 608 9.82 23.16 -0.80
CA VAL A 608 9.29 24.46 -0.37
C VAL A 608 8.81 25.29 -1.56
N THR A 609 9.47 25.20 -2.72
CA THR A 609 9.07 25.99 -3.90
C THR A 609 9.73 25.48 -5.18
N SER A 610 9.06 25.61 -6.30
CA SER A 610 9.62 25.35 -7.64
C SER A 610 10.43 26.52 -8.21
N GLU A 611 10.44 27.68 -7.55
CA GLU A 611 11.17 28.87 -7.99
C GLU A 611 12.68 28.76 -7.70
N VAL A 612 13.09 27.92 -6.74
CA VAL A 612 14.48 27.71 -6.35
C VAL A 612 15.00 26.47 -7.06
N ARG A 613 15.74 26.67 -8.13
CA ARG A 613 16.44 25.57 -8.83
C ARG A 613 17.76 25.27 -8.13
N VAL A 614 18.14 24.01 -8.05
CA VAL A 614 19.27 23.57 -7.25
C VAL A 614 20.27 22.75 -8.09
N VAL A 615 21.53 22.73 -7.65
CA VAL A 615 22.60 21.98 -8.32
C VAL A 615 22.33 20.46 -8.24
N LEU A 616 22.03 19.92 -7.06
CA LEU A 616 21.84 18.48 -6.87
C LEU A 616 20.67 18.20 -5.94
N PRO A 617 19.46 17.96 -6.47
CA PRO A 617 18.29 17.62 -5.65
C PRO A 617 18.44 16.24 -5.00
N ARG A 618 18.99 15.27 -5.71
CA ARG A 618 19.23 13.91 -5.25
C ARG A 618 20.22 13.17 -6.16
N ASP A 619 21.29 12.64 -5.57
CA ASP A 619 22.35 11.89 -6.26
C ASP A 619 21.84 10.61 -6.95
N PHE A 620 20.89 9.88 -6.35
CA PHE A 620 20.30 8.68 -6.96
C PHE A 620 19.77 8.91 -8.39
N TYR A 621 19.22 10.08 -8.70
CA TYR A 621 18.69 10.36 -10.03
C TYR A 621 19.75 10.71 -11.07
N LEU A 622 21.00 10.95 -10.66
CA LEU A 622 22.10 11.17 -11.62
C LEU A 622 22.42 9.94 -12.46
N VAL A 623 22.08 8.75 -11.98
CA VAL A 623 22.22 7.50 -12.73
C VAL A 623 21.51 7.55 -14.09
N GLU A 624 20.41 8.31 -14.19
CA GLU A 624 19.67 8.51 -15.43
C GLU A 624 20.45 9.31 -16.51
N TYR A 625 21.51 10.01 -16.09
CA TYR A 625 22.30 10.93 -16.95
C TYR A 625 23.75 10.48 -17.17
N ASP A 626 24.06 9.20 -16.99
CA ASP A 626 25.42 8.66 -16.97
C ASP A 626 26.31 9.32 -15.91
N LEU A 627 26.67 8.57 -14.89
CA LEU A 627 27.51 9.04 -13.77
C LEU A 627 28.91 9.49 -14.21
N ASN A 628 29.37 9.03 -15.38
CA ASN A 628 30.64 9.43 -15.96
C ASN A 628 30.58 10.71 -16.81
N SER A 629 29.35 11.21 -17.07
CA SER A 629 29.13 12.46 -17.78
C SER A 629 29.68 13.66 -17.01
N GLN A 630 30.09 14.72 -17.71
CA GLN A 630 30.49 15.97 -17.09
C GLN A 630 29.31 16.57 -16.27
N PHE A 631 28.09 16.41 -16.74
CA PHE A 631 26.87 16.83 -16.07
C PHE A 631 26.75 16.23 -14.66
N ALA A 632 27.01 14.94 -14.49
CA ALA A 632 26.94 14.28 -13.21
C ALA A 632 28.16 14.60 -12.32
N LYS A 633 29.36 14.61 -12.88
CA LYS A 633 30.61 14.91 -12.17
C LYS A 633 30.60 16.30 -11.56
N ASP A 634 30.16 17.32 -12.30
CA ASP A 634 30.10 18.70 -11.80
C ASP A 634 29.14 18.83 -10.62
N ARG A 635 27.94 18.18 -10.70
CA ARG A 635 26.95 18.21 -9.64
C ARG A 635 27.44 17.51 -8.37
N LEU A 636 28.10 16.38 -8.50
CA LEU A 636 28.67 15.64 -7.37
C LEU A 636 29.81 16.42 -6.72
N LEU A 637 30.71 17.00 -7.53
CA LEU A 637 31.85 17.83 -7.08
C LEU A 637 31.36 19.03 -6.26
N LEU A 638 30.40 19.80 -6.82
CA LEU A 638 29.87 20.98 -6.16
C LEU A 638 29.05 20.63 -4.91
N ALA A 639 28.29 19.55 -4.94
CA ALA A 639 27.55 19.10 -3.76
C ALA A 639 28.50 18.67 -2.63
N ALA A 640 29.61 17.99 -2.92
CA ALA A 640 30.62 17.64 -1.93
C ALA A 640 31.27 18.90 -1.33
N PHE A 641 31.58 19.89 -2.13
CA PHE A 641 32.07 21.20 -1.68
C PHE A 641 31.11 21.88 -0.72
N ALA A 642 29.81 21.92 -1.03
CA ALA A 642 28.81 22.56 -0.20
C ALA A 642 28.50 21.78 1.09
N ASP A 643 28.57 20.44 1.05
CA ASP A 643 28.35 19.59 2.24
C ASP A 643 29.51 19.67 3.24
N GLY A 644 30.73 19.99 2.81
CA GLY A 644 31.90 20.11 3.70
C GLY A 644 32.44 18.76 4.16
N GLY A 645 32.62 17.82 3.25
CA GLY A 645 33.26 16.52 3.52
C GLY A 645 34.79 16.61 3.59
N ASP A 646 35.46 15.45 3.76
CA ASP A 646 36.94 15.34 3.86
C ASP A 646 37.65 15.72 2.57
N THR A 647 36.96 15.80 1.44
CA THR A 647 37.52 16.23 0.15
C THR A 647 37.41 17.74 -0.01
N THR A 648 38.55 18.39 -0.25
CA THR A 648 38.63 19.83 -0.51
C THR A 648 38.99 20.05 -2.01
N PRO A 649 37.96 20.15 -2.90
CA PRO A 649 38.17 20.36 -4.32
C PRO A 649 38.92 21.69 -4.58
N SER A 650 39.88 21.71 -5.49
CA SER A 650 40.68 22.91 -5.81
C SER A 650 39.84 23.99 -6.51
N PRO A 651 40.23 25.28 -6.44
CA PRO A 651 39.58 26.35 -7.20
C PRO A 651 39.54 26.09 -8.71
N SER A 652 40.55 25.44 -9.25
CA SER A 652 40.67 25.09 -10.68
C SER A 652 39.67 24.01 -11.11
N GLU A 653 39.16 23.19 -10.18
CA GLU A 653 38.09 22.21 -10.42
C GLU A 653 36.73 22.85 -10.24
N LEU A 654 36.57 23.69 -9.20
CA LEU A 654 35.27 24.29 -8.83
C LEU A 654 34.82 25.38 -9.83
N ALA A 655 35.72 26.31 -10.23
CA ALA A 655 35.33 27.44 -11.08
C ALA A 655 34.69 27.02 -12.41
N PRO A 656 35.23 26.07 -13.18
CA PRO A 656 34.58 25.62 -14.41
C PRO A 656 33.26 24.90 -14.20
N ALA A 657 33.09 24.18 -13.07
CA ALA A 657 31.85 23.50 -12.75
C ALA A 657 30.74 24.50 -12.36
N LEU A 658 31.07 25.54 -11.59
CA LEU A 658 30.15 26.64 -11.23
C LEU A 658 29.67 27.39 -12.48
N ASP A 659 30.58 27.64 -13.42
CA ASP A 659 30.27 28.32 -14.69
C ASP A 659 29.37 27.47 -15.58
N ARG A 660 29.74 26.20 -15.81
CA ARG A 660 28.93 25.29 -16.66
C ARG A 660 27.50 25.08 -16.13
N LEU A 661 27.30 25.09 -14.81
CA LEU A 661 26.01 24.91 -14.18
C LEU A 661 25.28 26.23 -13.89
N ASP A 662 25.87 27.36 -14.28
CA ASP A 662 25.31 28.69 -14.01
C ASP A 662 24.86 28.86 -12.55
N VAL A 663 25.79 28.62 -11.62
CA VAL A 663 25.51 28.75 -10.18
C VAL A 663 25.46 30.22 -9.81
N GLY A 664 24.27 30.73 -9.52
CA GLY A 664 24.07 32.13 -9.10
C GLY A 664 24.30 32.36 -7.60
N THR A 665 24.02 31.35 -6.79
CA THR A 665 24.05 31.48 -5.31
C THR A 665 24.72 30.26 -4.68
N ILE A 666 25.63 30.50 -3.74
CA ILE A 666 26.25 29.47 -2.89
C ILE A 666 25.83 29.73 -1.44
N CYS A 667 25.20 28.78 -0.78
CA CYS A 667 24.83 28.85 0.65
C CYS A 667 25.45 27.68 1.41
N VAL A 668 26.25 27.94 2.43
CA VAL A 668 26.95 26.90 3.18
C VAL A 668 26.74 27.08 4.69
N TYR A 669 26.78 25.99 5.43
CA TYR A 669 26.75 26.08 6.91
C TYR A 669 28.02 26.82 7.39
N ASN A 670 27.87 27.64 8.44
CA ASN A 670 28.98 28.41 9.00
C ASN A 670 30.15 27.52 9.47
N GLY A 671 29.87 26.24 9.79
CA GLY A 671 30.92 25.28 10.12
C GLY A 671 31.75 24.78 8.92
N ASN A 672 31.29 24.99 7.67
CA ASN A 672 32.08 24.70 6.48
C ASN A 672 33.01 25.88 6.15
N GLN A 673 34.07 26.00 6.95
CA GLN A 673 35.02 27.12 6.81
C GLN A 673 35.69 27.13 5.42
N TYR A 674 36.04 25.94 4.91
CA TYR A 674 36.66 25.83 3.58
C TYR A 674 35.81 26.48 2.48
N ALA A 675 34.53 26.15 2.42
CA ALA A 675 33.64 26.72 1.40
C ALA A 675 33.42 28.23 1.58
N ARG A 676 33.38 28.70 2.83
CA ARG A 676 33.29 30.15 3.13
C ARG A 676 34.49 30.94 2.65
N ASP A 677 35.68 30.40 2.86
CA ASP A 677 36.94 31.07 2.47
C ASP A 677 37.16 30.98 0.96
N MET A 678 36.63 29.94 0.33
CA MET A 678 36.78 29.69 -1.10
C MET A 678 35.79 30.49 -1.96
N ALA A 679 34.53 30.69 -1.49
CA ALA A 679 33.53 31.36 -2.29
C ALA A 679 33.95 32.77 -2.79
N PRO A 680 34.59 33.64 -1.99
CA PRO A 680 35.13 34.91 -2.50
C PRO A 680 36.20 34.75 -3.57
N GLN A 681 37.07 33.74 -3.46
CA GLN A 681 38.11 33.46 -4.44
C GLN A 681 37.55 32.96 -5.77
N LEU A 682 36.32 32.38 -5.77
CA LEU A 682 35.59 31.94 -6.94
C LEU A 682 34.71 33.03 -7.55
N GLY A 683 34.79 34.30 -7.08
CA GLY A 683 34.03 35.42 -7.62
C GLY A 683 32.62 35.57 -7.02
N TYR A 684 32.42 35.06 -5.82
CA TYR A 684 31.13 35.22 -5.08
C TYR A 684 31.29 36.16 -3.90
N GLN A 685 30.35 37.05 -3.68
CA GLN A 685 30.32 38.01 -2.57
C GLN A 685 29.26 37.58 -1.55
N GLU A 686 29.59 37.62 -0.27
CA GLU A 686 28.63 37.44 0.83
C GLU A 686 27.51 38.50 0.74
N PHE A 687 26.26 38.07 0.84
CA PHE A 687 25.11 38.98 0.78
C PHE A 687 24.03 38.67 1.82
N ALA A 688 24.04 37.50 2.43
CA ALA A 688 23.08 37.14 3.46
C ALA A 688 23.69 36.16 4.47
N GLU A 689 23.40 36.41 5.75
CA GLU A 689 23.76 35.50 6.84
C GLU A 689 22.53 35.18 7.69
N ARG A 690 22.38 33.87 8.01
CA ARG A 690 21.41 33.36 8.99
C ARG A 690 22.15 32.93 10.24
N ARG A 691 21.74 33.42 11.44
CA ARG A 691 22.38 33.06 12.70
C ARG A 691 21.85 31.73 13.21
N ALA A 692 20.78 31.63 13.92
CA ALA A 692 20.30 30.37 14.50
C ALA A 692 18.78 30.16 14.23
N PRO A 693 18.26 28.93 14.27
CA PRO A 693 18.97 27.64 14.22
C PRO A 693 19.49 27.32 12.82
N GLY A 694 20.66 26.63 12.74
CA GLY A 694 21.26 26.28 11.46
C GLY A 694 21.94 27.49 10.80
N ALA A 695 23.00 28.01 11.48
CA ALA A 695 23.77 29.14 10.99
C ALA A 695 24.34 28.87 9.58
N MET A 696 24.06 29.76 8.64
CA MET A 696 24.39 29.61 7.23
C MET A 696 24.76 30.96 6.61
N THR A 697 25.77 30.96 5.77
CA THR A 697 26.18 32.12 4.99
C THR A 697 25.89 31.88 3.51
N CYS A 698 25.33 32.89 2.84
CA CYS A 698 25.04 32.85 1.42
C CYS A 698 25.86 33.89 0.66
N PHE A 699 26.39 33.45 -0.47
CA PHE A 699 27.21 34.23 -1.38
C PHE A 699 26.50 34.33 -2.74
N ARG A 700 26.52 35.48 -3.37
CA ARG A 700 25.99 35.70 -4.72
C ARG A 700 27.14 35.91 -5.70
N ARG A 701 26.94 35.45 -6.93
CA ARG A 701 27.89 35.69 -8.02
C ARG A 701 28.02 37.21 -8.26
N VAL A 702 29.22 37.71 -8.30
CA VAL A 702 29.51 39.07 -8.73
C VAL A 702 29.65 39.02 -10.25
N GLY A 703 28.80 39.73 -10.97
CA GLY A 703 28.74 39.75 -12.42
C GLY A 703 29.96 40.36 -13.07
#